data_709167a6876d5cfaa069351c14f41ae5
#
_entry.id   709167a6876d5cfaa069351c14f41ae5
#
_cell.length_a   1.000
_cell.length_b   1.000
_cell.length_c   1.000
_cell.angle_alpha   90.00
_cell.angle_beta   90.00
_cell.angle_gamma   90.00
#
_symmetry.space_group_name_H-M   'P 1'
#
loop_
_entity.id
_entity.type
_entity.pdbx_description
1 polymer ?
#
loop_
_entity_poly.entity_id
_entity_poly.type
_entity_poly.pdbx_seq_one_letter_code
_entity_poly.pdbx_strand_id
1 'polypeptide(L)'
;MRTITLQDKASSPNTELRLIVDEEEGGVERWRELRSPKLPPRRTQGALTVSEQDPLVDFTWAQDDWSDGGLRPYYREGDAMYATANGVDARWEGVLSMGMQRSTPQDWLIRGTGAEGDNDTGSWTQAGTSATFTRQTTTKLEDDYAYQYVVTTSSGADSYVYQDIDNFAKYQGRTVIIGIWIKTGTLGSSYAPNLYIDDGNTQSSGTAITASDTDWTFTSVTHTIHASSSDKFRIKVGDDDNATGSTACTFYFDGMSIQVDGGGGTCAGMATHDSKTYLAQGRVVAQWDENDDVWKAVYIDDGADATDIIHFDNNVYVAFGYGSEYIYGSGTSWTASTLSSSIKYAKYFAVARNNAGNLALWKTETANTVKSSTDPSNSGSWSSAYTIGSAARIINALHTAFDTILIGKTDGLWIYNRQYAGTSTAENAFAPVSSEWDKGVHSENFSVGAEWHGFLYINSSNQSLIRWGPGQVQDITSLIVSPRVPGYGGEVRALVASPHELFIAADIPETSESGVFGDFPIQMTTTTKKVKILSLRQKSDGSFNVHTLDEVTYGEIDDMHIYNDTASNTRYLLTSGIINRDGTAADHVRVHRWQLPSRSAAPFIDAEATLVKSGTLETSTWHGGVPGTSKAFLKMVCWVDNIGGSSNQKVTVKYGLDGDSSSTYVLGALTGTDNIQTLYFNDATTDGSTAINPVTQAVGRSIQLEITLSTDSASVGDGPPKIFAYEIHSTLRPEKQKVWEVFVRMGEDMIQESGYYDPVSKTKQLSDLDTLEDQVYPIYLKHSYDGHAGFDEESSTSVHIMDRERVSIGDEYEVHRLILQEADTSA
;
A
#
# COMPACT_ATOMS: atom_id res chain seq x y z
N MET A 1 61.62 25.54 -18.46
CA MET A 1 61.09 25.49 -17.10
C MET A 1 59.56 25.61 -17.18
N ARG A 2 58.87 24.58 -16.75
CA ARG A 2 57.39 24.58 -16.75
C ARG A 2 56.88 25.35 -15.54
N THR A 3 55.69 25.89 -15.69
CA THR A 3 55.03 26.67 -14.63
C THR A 3 53.68 26.05 -14.24
N ILE A 4 53.35 26.19 -12.98
CA ILE A 4 51.96 25.98 -12.50
C ILE A 4 51.40 27.34 -12.06
N THR A 5 50.13 27.46 -12.18
CA THR A 5 49.39 28.63 -11.65
C THR A 5 48.38 28.18 -10.62
N LEU A 6 48.47 28.74 -9.45
CA LEU A 6 47.45 28.57 -8.37
C LEU A 6 46.66 29.88 -8.29
N GLN A 7 45.33 29.79 -8.30
CA GLN A 7 44.46 30.95 -8.33
C GLN A 7 43.27 30.80 -7.38
N ASP A 8 43.09 31.78 -6.54
CA ASP A 8 41.83 31.96 -5.80
C ASP A 8 40.92 32.90 -6.59
N LYS A 9 39.81 32.40 -7.13
CA LYS A 9 38.79 33.22 -7.83
C LYS A 9 37.74 33.79 -6.91
N ALA A 10 37.67 33.33 -5.66
CA ALA A 10 36.65 33.75 -4.71
C ALA A 10 37.03 35.06 -3.98
N SER A 11 38.33 35.37 -3.88
CA SER A 11 38.78 36.59 -3.23
C SER A 11 38.80 37.80 -4.18
N SER A 12 38.57 38.97 -3.62
CA SER A 12 38.67 40.21 -4.37
C SER A 12 39.70 41.16 -3.67
N PRO A 13 40.88 41.46 -4.25
CA PRO A 13 41.34 41.03 -5.58
C PRO A 13 41.73 39.52 -5.62
N ASN A 14 41.54 38.91 -6.78
CA ASN A 14 41.95 37.50 -6.99
C ASN A 14 43.43 37.33 -6.75
N THR A 15 43.82 36.40 -5.90
CA THR A 15 45.23 36.02 -5.71
C THR A 15 45.60 35.00 -6.77
N GLU A 16 46.55 35.36 -7.62
CA GLU A 16 47.12 34.48 -8.64
C GLU A 16 48.61 34.35 -8.39
N LEU A 17 49.06 33.12 -8.18
CA LEU A 17 50.48 32.82 -7.95
C LEU A 17 50.97 31.87 -9.03
N ARG A 18 51.94 32.29 -9.80
CA ARG A 18 52.66 31.52 -10.80
C ARG A 18 53.98 31.02 -10.21
N LEU A 19 54.15 29.73 -10.23
CA LEU A 19 55.31 29.04 -9.66
C LEU A 19 56.03 28.23 -10.72
N ILE A 20 57.36 28.25 -10.66
CA ILE A 20 58.22 27.48 -11.56
C ILE A 20 58.46 26.12 -10.93
N VAL A 21 58.17 25.05 -11.69
CA VAL A 21 58.48 23.69 -11.25
C VAL A 21 59.97 23.45 -11.19
N ASP A 22 60.48 22.97 -10.06
CA ASP A 22 61.86 22.65 -9.84
C ASP A 22 62.30 21.47 -10.74
N GLU A 23 63.48 21.56 -11.30
CA GLU A 23 64.10 20.50 -12.08
C GLU A 23 65.23 19.89 -11.26
N GLU A 24 65.38 18.57 -11.25
CA GLU A 24 66.54 17.94 -10.67
C GLU A 24 67.82 18.27 -11.49
N GLU A 25 68.98 18.11 -10.87
CA GLU A 25 70.26 18.11 -11.60
C GLU A 25 70.24 17.12 -12.74
N GLY A 26 70.13 17.59 -13.98
CA GLY A 26 69.98 16.77 -15.17
C GLY A 26 68.73 17.06 -15.97
N GLY A 27 67.95 18.08 -15.58
CA GLY A 27 66.76 18.56 -16.35
C GLY A 27 65.47 17.71 -16.19
N VAL A 28 65.31 16.91 -15.14
CA VAL A 28 64.10 16.15 -14.83
C VAL A 28 63.21 16.97 -13.92
N GLU A 29 62.00 17.22 -14.41
CA GLU A 29 61.00 17.96 -13.64
C GLU A 29 60.44 17.11 -12.46
N ARG A 30 60.34 17.71 -11.29
CA ARG A 30 59.76 17.11 -10.10
C ARG A 30 58.28 17.36 -10.06
N TRP A 31 57.57 16.62 -10.89
CA TRP A 31 56.11 16.58 -10.94
C TRP A 31 55.63 15.14 -10.90
N ARG A 32 54.69 14.83 -9.98
CA ARG A 32 54.09 13.50 -9.90
C ARG A 32 52.59 13.63 -9.76
N GLU A 33 51.82 12.99 -10.61
CA GLU A 33 50.40 12.74 -10.43
C GLU A 33 50.22 11.36 -9.82
N LEU A 34 49.59 11.32 -8.68
CA LEU A 34 49.19 10.11 -7.98
C LEU A 34 47.68 10.03 -7.96
N ARG A 35 47.14 8.81 -8.05
CA ARG A 35 45.70 8.60 -7.86
C ARG A 35 45.48 7.93 -6.52
N SER A 36 44.87 8.63 -5.61
CA SER A 36 44.52 8.15 -4.28
C SER A 36 43.02 7.84 -4.21
N PRO A 37 42.62 6.75 -3.54
CA PRO A 37 41.20 6.52 -3.30
C PRO A 37 40.66 7.58 -2.36
N LYS A 38 39.44 8.07 -2.69
CA LYS A 38 38.70 8.97 -1.83
C LYS A 38 38.03 8.16 -0.73
N LEU A 39 38.58 8.15 0.46
CA LEU A 39 38.05 7.41 1.59
C LEU A 39 36.93 8.20 2.25
N PRO A 40 35.83 7.54 2.67
CA PRO A 40 34.78 8.22 3.39
C PRO A 40 35.27 8.77 4.73
N PRO A 41 34.73 9.89 5.21
CA PRO A 41 35.12 10.46 6.50
C PRO A 41 34.82 9.47 7.64
N ARG A 42 35.76 9.30 8.56
CA ARG A 42 35.62 8.43 9.74
C ARG A 42 34.41 8.85 10.57
N ARG A 43 33.44 7.95 10.75
CA ARG A 43 32.43 8.09 11.80
C ARG A 43 32.95 7.46 13.09
N THR A 44 32.96 8.25 14.17
CA THR A 44 33.49 7.86 15.48
C THR A 44 32.56 7.01 16.34
N GLN A 45 31.41 6.57 15.83
CA GLN A 45 30.49 5.73 16.60
C GLN A 45 30.09 4.50 15.80
N GLY A 46 30.63 3.35 16.24
CA GLY A 46 30.11 2.00 15.94
C GLY A 46 30.22 1.52 14.49
N ALA A 47 30.79 2.27 13.59
CA ALA A 47 30.95 1.86 12.21
C ALA A 47 32.38 1.34 11.98
N LEU A 48 32.47 0.31 11.15
CA LEU A 48 33.66 -0.27 10.59
C LEU A 48 34.85 0.71 10.50
N THR A 49 35.90 0.39 11.24
CA THR A 49 37.19 1.01 11.07
C THR A 49 37.78 0.52 9.75
N VAL A 50 37.53 1.23 8.68
CA VAL A 50 38.23 1.00 7.40
C VAL A 50 39.69 1.35 7.66
N SER A 51 40.58 0.37 7.56
CA SER A 51 41.99 0.60 7.63
C SER A 51 42.43 1.48 6.44
N GLU A 52 43.17 2.54 6.70
CA GLU A 52 43.71 3.42 5.66
C GLU A 52 44.59 2.69 4.65
N GLN A 53 44.99 1.45 4.97
CA GLN A 53 45.90 0.63 4.14
C GLN A 53 45.19 -0.37 3.23
N ASP A 54 43.86 -0.57 3.41
CA ASP A 54 43.09 -1.49 2.58
C ASP A 54 41.87 -0.78 1.98
N PRO A 55 41.98 -0.22 0.77
CA PRO A 55 40.87 0.48 0.10
C PRO A 55 39.80 -0.46 -0.43
N LEU A 56 39.98 -1.78 -0.34
CA LEU A 56 39.05 -2.79 -0.80
C LEU A 56 38.44 -3.50 0.43
N VAL A 57 37.62 -2.80 1.17
CA VAL A 57 36.90 -3.42 2.28
C VAL A 57 35.63 -4.09 1.76
N ASP A 58 35.50 -5.36 2.07
CA ASP A 58 34.31 -6.12 1.81
C ASP A 58 33.19 -5.70 2.78
N PHE A 59 32.02 -5.42 2.23
CA PHE A 59 30.82 -5.15 2.98
C PHE A 59 29.82 -6.27 2.72
N THR A 60 29.25 -6.78 3.79
CA THR A 60 28.18 -7.75 3.71
C THR A 60 26.92 -7.13 4.31
N TRP A 61 25.83 -7.16 3.57
CA TRP A 61 24.49 -6.91 4.09
C TRP A 61 23.77 -8.23 4.24
N ALA A 62 23.47 -8.62 5.47
CA ALA A 62 22.69 -9.80 5.79
C ALA A 62 21.33 -9.37 6.35
N GLN A 63 20.30 -10.07 5.96
CA GLN A 63 18.97 -9.97 6.56
C GLN A 63 18.37 -11.37 6.69
N ASP A 64 17.99 -11.74 7.90
CA ASP A 64 17.45 -13.05 8.28
C ASP A 64 16.11 -12.94 9.00
N ASP A 65 15.57 -11.72 9.12
CA ASP A 65 14.28 -11.46 9.73
C ASP A 65 13.62 -10.24 9.11
N TRP A 66 12.29 -10.24 9.05
CA TRP A 66 11.42 -9.17 8.54
C TRP A 66 10.26 -8.87 9.49
N SER A 67 10.22 -9.53 10.64
CA SER A 67 9.08 -9.53 11.56
C SER A 67 8.85 -8.19 12.28
N ASP A 68 9.75 -7.23 12.16
CA ASP A 68 9.59 -5.87 12.66
C ASP A 68 8.70 -4.98 11.79
N GLY A 69 8.30 -5.47 10.62
CA GLY A 69 7.31 -4.82 9.79
C GLY A 69 7.86 -3.92 8.69
N GLY A 70 6.94 -3.30 7.96
CA GLY A 70 7.23 -2.41 6.84
C GLY A 70 7.48 -0.96 7.23
N LEU A 71 7.44 -0.08 6.22
CA LEU A 71 7.57 1.38 6.32
C LEU A 71 8.97 1.89 6.66
N ARG A 72 9.99 1.09 6.49
CA ARG A 72 11.37 1.52 6.70
C ARG A 72 12.09 1.72 5.37
N PRO A 73 12.23 2.96 4.88
CA PRO A 73 12.87 3.22 3.58
C PRO A 73 14.37 2.96 3.59
N TYR A 74 15.03 3.10 4.72
CA TYR A 74 16.48 2.91 4.85
C TYR A 74 16.80 1.86 5.90
N TYR A 75 17.64 0.91 5.52
CA TYR A 75 18.11 -0.15 6.40
C TYR A 75 19.01 0.41 7.51
N ARG A 76 18.84 -0.12 8.71
CA ARG A 76 19.79 0.03 9.81
C ARG A 76 20.28 -1.36 10.21
N GLU A 77 21.51 -1.47 10.61
CA GLU A 77 22.10 -2.74 11.04
C GLU A 77 21.29 -3.33 12.21
N GLY A 78 20.88 -4.58 12.07
CA GLY A 78 20.02 -5.29 13.03
C GLY A 78 18.53 -4.98 12.92
N ASP A 79 18.08 -4.17 11.94
CA ASP A 79 16.64 -3.97 11.71
C ASP A 79 16.04 -5.20 10.99
N ALA A 80 14.99 -5.76 11.57
CA ALA A 80 14.14 -6.78 10.94
C ALA A 80 12.98 -6.14 10.14
N MET A 81 13.24 -5.05 9.44
CA MET A 81 12.24 -4.25 8.73
C MET A 81 12.45 -4.28 7.21
N TYR A 82 11.42 -3.88 6.50
CA TYR A 82 11.40 -3.75 5.05
C TYR A 82 10.67 -2.45 4.63
N ALA A 83 10.68 -2.12 3.35
CA ALA A 83 9.98 -0.93 2.84
C ALA A 83 8.51 -1.22 2.60
N THR A 84 8.19 -2.16 1.70
CA THR A 84 6.82 -2.54 1.36
C THR A 84 6.70 -4.05 1.17
N ALA A 85 5.48 -4.56 1.29
CA ALA A 85 5.16 -5.95 0.97
C ALA A 85 3.75 -6.06 0.40
N ASN A 86 3.56 -7.00 -0.51
CA ASN A 86 2.26 -7.36 -1.05
C ASN A 86 2.22 -8.85 -1.36
N GLY A 87 1.25 -9.58 -0.83
CA GLY A 87 1.10 -11.02 -1.05
C GLY A 87 2.22 -11.88 -0.43
N VAL A 88 3.01 -11.35 0.48
CA VAL A 88 3.99 -12.12 1.27
C VAL A 88 3.67 -12.02 2.74
N ASP A 89 3.98 -13.06 3.48
CA ASP A 89 3.91 -13.08 4.93
C ASP A 89 5.30 -12.93 5.54
N ALA A 90 5.57 -11.76 6.08
CA ALA A 90 6.79 -11.36 6.75
C ALA A 90 6.62 -11.23 8.28
N ARG A 91 5.49 -11.67 8.84
CA ARG A 91 5.14 -11.49 10.26
C ARG A 91 5.86 -12.43 11.21
N TRP A 92 6.54 -13.41 10.68
CA TRP A 92 7.15 -14.49 11.46
C TRP A 92 8.66 -14.33 11.44
N GLU A 93 9.25 -14.39 12.65
CA GLU A 93 10.70 -14.28 12.83
C GLU A 93 11.44 -15.35 12.02
N GLY A 94 12.44 -14.94 11.27
CA GLY A 94 13.35 -15.79 10.52
C GLY A 94 12.76 -16.44 9.27
N VAL A 95 11.59 -16.00 8.78
CA VAL A 95 11.04 -16.54 7.52
C VAL A 95 10.20 -15.53 6.75
N LEU A 96 10.47 -15.44 5.47
CA LEU A 96 9.63 -14.79 4.48
C LEU A 96 8.94 -15.85 3.62
N SER A 97 7.63 -15.86 3.54
CA SER A 97 6.84 -16.84 2.80
C SER A 97 5.70 -16.19 2.01
N MET A 98 4.93 -16.99 1.28
CA MET A 98 3.72 -16.55 0.61
C MET A 98 2.67 -16.08 1.62
N GLY A 99 1.97 -15.01 1.31
CA GLY A 99 0.85 -14.50 2.08
C GLY A 99 -0.44 -15.29 1.85
N MET A 100 -1.45 -14.97 2.64
CA MET A 100 -2.79 -15.55 2.47
C MET A 100 -3.42 -15.03 1.20
N GLN A 101 -4.07 -15.93 0.46
CA GLN A 101 -4.82 -15.55 -0.71
C GLN A 101 -6.11 -14.84 -0.28
N ARG A 102 -6.40 -13.73 -0.92
CA ARG A 102 -7.76 -13.23 -1.00
C ARG A 102 -8.56 -14.27 -1.77
N SER A 103 -9.53 -14.88 -1.12
CA SER A 103 -10.46 -15.70 -1.86
C SER A 103 -11.31 -14.80 -2.75
N THR A 104 -11.86 -15.38 -3.77
CA THR A 104 -12.77 -14.74 -4.70
C THR A 104 -13.69 -13.77 -3.95
N PRO A 105 -13.89 -12.58 -4.47
CA PRO A 105 -14.86 -11.67 -3.90
C PRO A 105 -16.17 -12.41 -3.72
N GLN A 106 -16.72 -12.38 -2.52
CA GLN A 106 -18.01 -12.98 -2.30
C GLN A 106 -19.07 -12.12 -2.98
N ASP A 107 -19.85 -12.75 -3.82
CA ASP A 107 -20.83 -12.05 -4.63
C ASP A 107 -21.91 -11.40 -3.80
N TRP A 108 -22.28 -10.18 -4.17
CA TRP A 108 -23.36 -9.43 -3.59
C TRP A 108 -24.67 -9.64 -4.37
N LEU A 109 -25.58 -10.44 -3.83
CA LEU A 109 -26.91 -10.72 -4.40
C LEU A 109 -26.95 -11.36 -5.81
N ILE A 110 -25.85 -11.32 -6.56
CA ILE A 110 -25.68 -11.95 -7.87
C ILE A 110 -24.46 -12.85 -7.78
N ARG A 111 -24.56 -14.09 -8.25
CA ARG A 111 -23.45 -15.03 -8.23
C ARG A 111 -22.55 -14.81 -9.43
N GLY A 112 -21.23 -14.92 -9.22
CA GLY A 112 -20.24 -14.84 -10.28
C GLY A 112 -20.21 -13.48 -10.97
N THR A 113 -20.23 -12.39 -10.21
CA THR A 113 -20.23 -11.03 -10.77
C THR A 113 -18.91 -10.65 -11.44
N GLY A 114 -17.79 -11.20 -10.95
CA GLY A 114 -16.46 -10.96 -11.48
C GLY A 114 -15.79 -12.17 -12.08
N ALA A 115 -16.50 -13.27 -12.33
CA ALA A 115 -15.97 -14.52 -12.88
C ALA A 115 -14.83 -15.17 -12.08
N GLU A 116 -14.69 -14.86 -10.78
CA GLU A 116 -13.53 -15.22 -9.96
C GLU A 116 -13.60 -16.57 -9.24
N GLY A 117 -14.79 -17.20 -9.12
CA GLY A 117 -14.97 -18.51 -8.44
C GLY A 117 -14.46 -19.70 -9.24
N ASP A 118 -14.19 -20.81 -8.57
CA ASP A 118 -13.67 -22.03 -9.19
C ASP A 118 -14.63 -22.66 -10.22
N ASN A 119 -15.94 -22.40 -10.09
CA ASN A 119 -16.99 -22.94 -10.97
C ASN A 119 -18.00 -21.88 -11.44
N ASP A 120 -17.55 -20.70 -11.72
CA ASP A 120 -18.39 -19.54 -11.96
C ASP A 120 -19.36 -19.67 -13.14
N THR A 121 -18.96 -20.40 -14.18
CA THR A 121 -19.90 -20.67 -15.29
C THR A 121 -21.12 -21.47 -14.84
N GLY A 122 -20.99 -22.25 -13.77
CA GLY A 122 -22.10 -23.01 -13.18
C GLY A 122 -23.17 -22.15 -12.49
N SER A 123 -22.85 -20.90 -12.14
CA SER A 123 -23.80 -19.93 -11.60
C SER A 123 -24.74 -19.36 -12.66
N TRP A 124 -24.38 -19.51 -13.92
CA TRP A 124 -25.12 -19.01 -15.06
C TRP A 124 -25.65 -20.15 -15.92
N THR A 125 -26.88 -20.02 -16.34
CA THR A 125 -27.51 -20.98 -17.26
C THR A 125 -27.48 -20.43 -18.68
N GLN A 126 -26.97 -21.23 -19.62
CA GLN A 126 -26.95 -20.86 -21.02
C GLN A 126 -28.29 -21.18 -21.69
N ALA A 127 -28.86 -20.19 -22.38
CA ALA A 127 -29.97 -20.39 -23.33
C ALA A 127 -29.44 -20.31 -24.77
N GLY A 128 -30.06 -21.11 -25.66
CA GLY A 128 -29.64 -21.21 -27.06
C GLY A 128 -28.70 -22.39 -27.34
N THR A 129 -28.68 -22.85 -28.60
CA THR A 129 -28.10 -24.16 -28.98
C THR A 129 -26.73 -24.07 -29.66
N SER A 130 -26.21 -22.93 -29.97
CA SER A 130 -24.97 -22.76 -30.75
C SER A 130 -24.00 -21.75 -30.12
N ALA A 131 -23.96 -21.77 -28.82
CA ALA A 131 -23.08 -20.84 -28.07
C ALA A 131 -22.21 -21.61 -27.09
N THR A 132 -21.07 -21.01 -26.77
CA THR A 132 -20.17 -21.45 -25.71
C THR A 132 -20.00 -20.34 -24.70
N PHE A 133 -20.12 -20.68 -23.44
CA PHE A 133 -19.92 -19.78 -22.31
C PHE A 133 -18.71 -20.25 -21.50
N THR A 134 -17.71 -19.43 -21.38
CA THR A 134 -16.46 -19.77 -20.72
C THR A 134 -15.90 -18.59 -19.93
N ARG A 135 -15.09 -18.92 -18.95
CA ARG A 135 -14.26 -17.97 -18.23
C ARG A 135 -12.90 -17.81 -18.93
N GLN A 136 -12.32 -16.62 -18.93
CA GLN A 136 -11.04 -16.37 -19.58
C GLN A 136 -10.22 -15.29 -18.85
N THR A 137 -8.89 -15.29 -19.06
CA THR A 137 -7.92 -14.47 -18.32
C THR A 137 -7.32 -13.32 -19.13
N THR A 138 -7.48 -13.33 -20.46
CA THR A 138 -6.76 -12.39 -21.34
C THR A 138 -7.50 -11.08 -21.57
N THR A 139 -8.82 -11.12 -21.59
CA THR A 139 -9.67 -9.92 -21.75
C THR A 139 -10.54 -9.80 -20.53
N LYS A 140 -10.09 -9.04 -19.58
CA LYS A 140 -10.75 -8.83 -18.27
C LYS A 140 -10.81 -7.36 -17.96
N LEU A 141 -11.73 -6.97 -17.09
CA LEU A 141 -11.92 -5.63 -16.61
C LEU A 141 -11.31 -5.48 -15.22
N GLU A 142 -11.64 -6.39 -14.35
CA GLU A 142 -11.18 -6.42 -12.96
C GLU A 142 -10.73 -7.83 -12.56
N ASP A 143 -9.97 -7.93 -11.48
CA ASP A 143 -9.45 -9.18 -10.92
C ASP A 143 -8.76 -10.09 -11.93
N ASP A 144 -8.97 -11.43 -11.89
CA ASP A 144 -8.21 -12.38 -12.69
C ASP A 144 -8.94 -12.90 -13.91
N TYR A 145 -10.26 -12.79 -13.95
CA TYR A 145 -11.09 -13.41 -14.98
C TYR A 145 -12.20 -12.48 -15.47
N ALA A 146 -12.74 -12.79 -16.63
CA ALA A 146 -14.00 -12.27 -17.15
C ALA A 146 -14.76 -13.39 -17.86
N TYR A 147 -16.04 -13.21 -18.07
CA TYR A 147 -16.84 -14.12 -18.86
C TYR A 147 -16.69 -13.86 -20.34
N GLN A 148 -16.58 -14.92 -21.12
CA GLN A 148 -16.60 -14.88 -22.58
C GLN A 148 -17.81 -15.68 -23.08
N TYR A 149 -18.60 -15.06 -23.93
CA TYR A 149 -19.72 -15.69 -24.62
C TYR A 149 -19.48 -15.67 -26.12
N VAL A 150 -19.49 -16.86 -26.72
CA VAL A 150 -19.21 -17.07 -28.16
C VAL A 150 -20.41 -17.73 -28.80
N VAL A 151 -21.01 -17.08 -29.76
CA VAL A 151 -22.05 -17.65 -30.63
C VAL A 151 -21.41 -18.04 -31.95
N THR A 152 -21.49 -19.31 -32.31
CA THR A 152 -20.75 -19.87 -33.46
C THR A 152 -21.57 -19.95 -34.74
N THR A 153 -22.88 -20.04 -34.66
CA THR A 153 -23.79 -20.09 -35.81
C THR A 153 -25.09 -19.37 -35.57
N SER A 154 -25.69 -18.93 -36.67
CA SER A 154 -27.01 -18.31 -36.66
C SER A 154 -28.11 -19.33 -36.39
N SER A 155 -28.75 -19.30 -35.26
CA SER A 155 -29.85 -20.21 -34.97
C SER A 155 -31.23 -19.58 -35.07
N GLY A 156 -31.37 -18.29 -35.27
CA GLY A 156 -32.68 -17.58 -35.21
C GLY A 156 -33.41 -17.75 -33.88
N ALA A 157 -32.70 -18.20 -32.88
CA ALA A 157 -33.17 -18.37 -31.52
C ALA A 157 -32.41 -17.44 -30.58
N ASP A 158 -33.06 -17.05 -29.51
CA ASP A 158 -32.44 -16.30 -28.41
C ASP A 158 -31.13 -16.95 -27.97
N SER A 159 -30.13 -16.12 -27.74
CA SER A 159 -28.79 -16.58 -27.36
C SER A 159 -28.25 -15.70 -26.24
N TYR A 160 -28.44 -16.15 -25.01
CA TYR A 160 -28.03 -15.42 -23.81
C TYR A 160 -27.63 -16.38 -22.70
N VAL A 161 -26.96 -15.86 -21.69
CA VAL A 161 -26.82 -16.50 -20.37
C VAL A 161 -27.73 -15.81 -19.38
N TYR A 162 -28.22 -16.54 -18.39
CA TYR A 162 -29.10 -15.98 -17.37
C TYR A 162 -28.85 -16.57 -15.99
N GLN A 163 -29.26 -15.79 -14.99
CA GLN A 163 -29.28 -16.18 -13.59
C GLN A 163 -30.60 -15.74 -12.94
N ASP A 164 -31.17 -16.61 -12.15
CA ASP A 164 -32.32 -16.27 -11.29
C ASP A 164 -31.81 -15.82 -9.92
N ILE A 165 -32.26 -14.65 -9.46
CA ILE A 165 -31.87 -14.07 -8.17
C ILE A 165 -32.71 -14.75 -7.07
N ASP A 166 -31.99 -15.16 -6.03
CA ASP A 166 -32.58 -15.82 -4.88
C ASP A 166 -33.52 -14.88 -4.10
N ASN A 167 -34.50 -15.49 -3.42
CA ASN A 167 -35.47 -14.76 -2.60
C ASN A 167 -36.22 -13.65 -3.37
N PHE A 168 -36.55 -13.89 -4.64
CA PHE A 168 -37.19 -12.91 -5.53
C PHE A 168 -38.40 -12.20 -4.88
N ALA A 169 -39.16 -12.89 -4.00
CA ALA A 169 -40.30 -12.32 -3.29
C ALA A 169 -39.94 -11.08 -2.44
N LYS A 170 -38.69 -10.92 -2.03
CA LYS A 170 -38.25 -9.72 -1.31
C LYS A 170 -38.15 -8.49 -2.21
N TYR A 171 -38.00 -8.71 -3.52
CA TYR A 171 -37.87 -7.65 -4.51
C TYR A 171 -39.22 -7.24 -5.14
N GLN A 172 -40.31 -7.96 -4.84
CA GLN A 172 -41.65 -7.62 -5.36
C GLN A 172 -42.05 -6.20 -4.97
N GLY A 173 -42.45 -5.41 -5.95
CA GLY A 173 -42.77 -3.98 -5.79
C GLY A 173 -41.54 -3.04 -5.71
N ARG A 174 -40.34 -3.59 -5.77
CA ARG A 174 -39.07 -2.81 -5.69
C ARG A 174 -38.57 -2.43 -7.09
N THR A 175 -37.94 -1.30 -7.16
CA THR A 175 -37.19 -0.89 -8.36
C THR A 175 -35.74 -1.33 -8.21
N VAL A 176 -35.27 -2.13 -9.16
CA VAL A 176 -33.87 -2.62 -9.19
C VAL A 176 -33.13 -2.01 -10.36
N ILE A 177 -31.86 -1.72 -10.18
CA ILE A 177 -30.94 -1.29 -11.21
C ILE A 177 -29.83 -2.34 -11.27
N ILE A 178 -29.68 -2.99 -12.41
CA ILE A 178 -28.58 -3.91 -12.66
C ILE A 178 -27.63 -3.24 -13.65
N GLY A 179 -26.35 -3.22 -13.33
CA GLY A 179 -25.29 -2.71 -14.18
C GLY A 179 -24.30 -3.82 -14.55
N ILE A 180 -23.65 -3.70 -15.70
CA ILE A 180 -22.64 -4.63 -16.19
C ILE A 180 -21.69 -3.93 -17.15
N TRP A 181 -20.46 -4.33 -17.12
CA TRP A 181 -19.48 -3.95 -18.14
C TRP A 181 -19.44 -5.00 -19.24
N ILE A 182 -19.57 -4.56 -20.48
CA ILE A 182 -19.51 -5.43 -21.67
C ILE A 182 -18.46 -4.89 -22.63
N LYS A 183 -17.71 -5.82 -23.25
CA LYS A 183 -16.74 -5.53 -24.29
C LYS A 183 -16.99 -6.43 -25.47
N THR A 184 -16.96 -5.85 -26.68
CA THR A 184 -17.12 -6.63 -27.91
C THR A 184 -15.77 -7.20 -28.36
N GLY A 185 -15.75 -8.47 -28.73
CA GLY A 185 -14.66 -9.07 -29.50
C GLY A 185 -14.98 -9.00 -30.99
N THR A 186 -15.93 -9.82 -31.45
CA THR A 186 -16.41 -9.81 -32.84
C THR A 186 -17.92 -9.83 -32.81
N LEU A 187 -18.58 -8.84 -33.37
CA LEU A 187 -20.03 -8.83 -33.55
C LEU A 187 -20.40 -9.03 -34.99
N GLY A 188 -21.32 -9.93 -35.24
CA GLY A 188 -22.00 -10.05 -36.52
C GLY A 188 -22.99 -8.89 -36.71
N SER A 189 -23.33 -8.58 -37.94
CA SER A 189 -24.13 -7.44 -38.31
C SER A 189 -25.57 -7.37 -37.72
N SER A 190 -26.02 -8.44 -37.07
CA SER A 190 -27.38 -8.55 -36.53
C SER A 190 -27.42 -9.00 -35.07
N TYR A 191 -26.29 -9.08 -34.39
CA TYR A 191 -26.23 -9.47 -32.98
C TYR A 191 -25.85 -8.26 -32.14
N ALA A 192 -26.70 -7.92 -31.19
CA ALA A 192 -26.48 -6.79 -30.30
C ALA A 192 -26.64 -7.25 -28.84
N PRO A 193 -25.54 -7.68 -28.18
CA PRO A 193 -25.62 -8.12 -26.80
C PRO A 193 -26.13 -7.00 -25.90
N ASN A 194 -27.00 -7.38 -24.97
CA ASN A 194 -27.65 -6.46 -24.06
C ASN A 194 -27.84 -7.10 -22.69
N LEU A 195 -28.14 -6.27 -21.71
CA LEU A 195 -28.57 -6.67 -20.38
C LEU A 195 -30.09 -6.60 -20.29
N TYR A 196 -30.72 -7.62 -19.73
CA TYR A 196 -32.16 -7.68 -19.52
C TYR A 196 -32.49 -8.06 -18.08
N ILE A 197 -33.61 -7.55 -17.59
CA ILE A 197 -34.26 -8.02 -16.36
C ILE A 197 -35.66 -8.52 -16.72
N ASP A 198 -35.96 -9.74 -16.31
CA ASP A 198 -37.22 -10.41 -16.57
C ASP A 198 -37.85 -10.89 -15.24
N ASP A 199 -39.04 -10.40 -14.91
CA ASP A 199 -39.76 -10.76 -13.66
C ASP A 199 -40.87 -11.82 -13.88
N GLY A 200 -40.94 -12.40 -15.09
CA GLY A 200 -41.97 -13.34 -15.51
C GLY A 200 -43.23 -12.68 -16.01
N ASN A 201 -43.45 -11.43 -15.63
CA ASN A 201 -44.61 -10.64 -16.10
C ASN A 201 -44.19 -9.61 -17.15
N THR A 202 -43.07 -8.95 -16.93
CA THR A 202 -42.51 -7.92 -17.83
C THR A 202 -41.01 -8.09 -17.96
N GLN A 203 -40.44 -7.57 -19.06
CA GLN A 203 -39.00 -7.53 -19.29
C GLN A 203 -38.59 -6.09 -19.62
N SER A 204 -37.47 -5.68 -19.06
CA SER A 204 -36.77 -4.44 -19.42
C SER A 204 -35.41 -4.74 -20.00
N SER A 205 -34.91 -3.92 -20.95
CA SER A 205 -33.61 -4.04 -21.55
C SER A 205 -32.80 -2.75 -21.39
N GLY A 206 -31.49 -2.89 -21.32
CA GLY A 206 -30.55 -1.78 -21.33
C GLY A 206 -30.27 -1.24 -22.72
N THR A 207 -29.16 -0.53 -22.86
CA THR A 207 -28.66 -0.10 -24.17
C THR A 207 -27.84 -1.22 -24.79
N ALA A 208 -28.22 -1.64 -25.98
CA ALA A 208 -27.50 -2.68 -26.72
C ALA A 208 -26.09 -2.23 -27.07
N ILE A 209 -25.14 -3.13 -26.89
CA ILE A 209 -23.74 -2.91 -27.23
C ILE A 209 -23.54 -3.12 -28.73
N THR A 210 -22.79 -2.27 -29.37
CA THR A 210 -22.54 -2.27 -30.80
C THR A 210 -21.13 -2.71 -31.17
N ALA A 211 -20.88 -3.00 -32.44
CA ALA A 211 -19.54 -3.41 -32.92
C ALA A 211 -18.47 -2.33 -32.76
N SER A 212 -18.84 -1.10 -32.49
CA SER A 212 -17.93 0.01 -32.21
C SER A 212 -17.41 0.02 -30.75
N ASP A 213 -18.07 -0.71 -29.86
CA ASP A 213 -17.73 -0.72 -28.44
C ASP A 213 -16.60 -1.73 -28.18
N THR A 214 -15.44 -1.46 -28.74
CA THR A 214 -14.24 -2.31 -28.63
C THR A 214 -13.55 -2.22 -27.27
N ASP A 215 -13.89 -1.22 -26.48
CA ASP A 215 -13.48 -1.06 -25.10
C ASP A 215 -14.60 -1.47 -24.15
N TRP A 216 -14.25 -1.63 -22.87
CA TRP A 216 -15.25 -1.94 -21.85
C TRP A 216 -16.27 -0.80 -21.74
N THR A 217 -17.53 -1.11 -22.00
CA THR A 217 -18.65 -0.17 -21.97
C THR A 217 -19.63 -0.58 -20.88
N PHE A 218 -19.98 0.38 -20.03
CA PHE A 218 -20.98 0.13 -18.98
C PHE A 218 -22.40 0.27 -19.56
N THR A 219 -23.25 -0.70 -19.25
CA THR A 219 -24.69 -0.64 -19.53
C THR A 219 -25.48 -0.98 -18.28
N SER A 220 -26.65 -0.40 -18.10
CA SER A 220 -27.51 -0.67 -16.97
C SER A 220 -28.99 -0.77 -17.37
N VAL A 221 -29.76 -1.51 -16.57
CA VAL A 221 -31.21 -1.67 -16.73
C VAL A 221 -31.87 -1.30 -15.43
N THR A 222 -32.90 -0.45 -15.51
CA THR A 222 -33.80 -0.17 -14.40
C THR A 222 -35.12 -0.93 -14.64
N HIS A 223 -35.55 -1.68 -13.63
CA HIS A 223 -36.78 -2.45 -13.70
C HIS A 223 -37.50 -2.42 -12.36
N THR A 224 -38.83 -2.29 -12.38
CA THR A 224 -39.64 -2.44 -11.18
C THR A 224 -40.26 -3.82 -11.18
N ILE A 225 -39.84 -4.68 -10.25
CA ILE A 225 -40.37 -6.05 -10.10
C ILE A 225 -41.83 -5.97 -9.74
N HIS A 226 -42.68 -6.61 -10.50
CA HIS A 226 -44.11 -6.55 -10.31
C HIS A 226 -44.54 -7.07 -8.93
N ALA A 227 -45.37 -6.32 -8.21
CA ALA A 227 -45.68 -6.56 -6.81
C ALA A 227 -46.44 -7.86 -6.51
N SER A 228 -47.16 -8.43 -7.50
CA SER A 228 -48.04 -9.60 -7.27
C SER A 228 -48.01 -10.64 -8.37
N SER A 229 -47.56 -10.31 -9.58
CA SER A 229 -47.54 -11.25 -10.73
C SER A 229 -46.18 -11.69 -11.13
N SER A 230 -45.09 -11.18 -10.51
CA SER A 230 -43.75 -11.70 -10.71
C SER A 230 -43.65 -13.11 -10.12
N ASP A 231 -43.04 -14.03 -10.87
CA ASP A 231 -42.79 -15.40 -10.45
C ASP A 231 -41.29 -15.71 -10.39
N LYS A 232 -40.44 -14.77 -10.82
CA LYS A 232 -38.99 -14.85 -10.81
C LYS A 232 -38.38 -13.46 -10.79
N PHE A 233 -37.09 -13.42 -10.58
CA PHE A 233 -36.26 -12.26 -10.85
C PHE A 233 -35.03 -12.76 -11.61
N ARG A 234 -35.03 -12.60 -12.91
CA ARG A 234 -34.01 -13.15 -13.83
C ARG A 234 -33.21 -12.04 -14.50
N ILE A 235 -31.91 -12.17 -14.44
CA ILE A 235 -30.95 -11.34 -15.19
C ILE A 235 -30.53 -12.12 -16.40
N LYS A 236 -30.51 -11.50 -17.60
CA LYS A 236 -30.03 -12.11 -18.84
C LYS A 236 -28.97 -11.22 -19.47
N VAL A 237 -27.92 -11.84 -20.03
CA VAL A 237 -26.85 -11.15 -20.77
C VAL A 237 -26.69 -11.83 -22.13
N GLY A 238 -26.85 -11.07 -23.20
CA GLY A 238 -26.79 -11.60 -24.58
C GLY A 238 -27.86 -10.97 -25.45
N ASP A 239 -28.41 -11.76 -26.39
CA ASP A 239 -29.51 -11.35 -27.27
C ASP A 239 -30.75 -12.18 -26.97
N ASP A 240 -31.81 -11.52 -26.51
CA ASP A 240 -33.11 -12.08 -26.17
C ASP A 240 -34.25 -11.51 -27.05
N ASP A 241 -33.92 -10.77 -28.12
CA ASP A 241 -34.92 -10.08 -28.96
C ASP A 241 -35.16 -10.79 -30.30
N ASN A 242 -34.90 -12.08 -30.43
CA ASN A 242 -35.14 -12.85 -31.66
C ASN A 242 -34.40 -12.32 -32.90
N ALA A 243 -33.12 -11.98 -32.77
CA ALA A 243 -32.33 -11.52 -33.91
C ALA A 243 -32.37 -12.52 -35.08
N THR A 244 -33.11 -12.21 -36.11
CA THR A 244 -33.17 -13.00 -37.33
C THR A 244 -31.88 -12.82 -38.13
N GLY A 245 -31.00 -13.78 -38.02
CA GLY A 245 -29.81 -13.82 -38.84
C GLY A 245 -28.51 -13.53 -38.09
N SER A 246 -28.19 -14.29 -37.09
CA SER A 246 -26.94 -14.16 -36.38
C SER A 246 -25.76 -14.62 -37.21
N THR A 247 -24.79 -13.81 -37.37
CA THR A 247 -23.41 -14.13 -37.67
C THR A 247 -22.69 -14.41 -36.36
N ALA A 248 -21.65 -15.26 -36.44
CA ALA A 248 -20.82 -15.51 -35.23
C ALA A 248 -20.45 -14.22 -34.48
N CYS A 249 -20.59 -14.28 -33.18
CA CYS A 249 -20.20 -13.14 -32.30
C CYS A 249 -19.42 -13.64 -31.11
N THR A 250 -18.57 -12.76 -30.61
CA THR A 250 -17.86 -12.94 -29.34
C THR A 250 -17.98 -11.63 -28.56
N PHE A 251 -18.39 -11.75 -27.31
CA PHE A 251 -18.36 -10.63 -26.39
C PHE A 251 -17.90 -11.11 -25.00
N TYR A 252 -17.49 -10.15 -24.21
CA TYR A 252 -17.02 -10.36 -22.85
C TYR A 252 -17.86 -9.53 -21.91
N PHE A 253 -18.08 -10.01 -20.71
CA PHE A 253 -18.72 -9.23 -19.65
C PHE A 253 -18.10 -9.50 -18.29
N ASP A 254 -18.20 -8.50 -17.41
CA ASP A 254 -17.52 -8.45 -16.12
C ASP A 254 -18.15 -7.38 -15.24
N GLY A 255 -17.80 -7.34 -13.94
CA GLY A 255 -18.14 -6.24 -13.03
C GLY A 255 -19.64 -5.97 -12.91
N MET A 256 -20.42 -6.98 -12.54
CA MET A 256 -21.88 -6.84 -12.36
C MET A 256 -22.23 -6.16 -11.06
N SER A 257 -23.26 -5.29 -11.08
CA SER A 257 -23.76 -4.56 -9.92
C SER A 257 -25.28 -4.66 -9.81
N ILE A 258 -25.77 -4.56 -8.58
CA ILE A 258 -27.20 -4.48 -8.28
C ILE A 258 -27.48 -3.41 -7.23
N GLN A 259 -28.44 -2.53 -7.50
CA GLN A 259 -28.97 -1.57 -6.56
C GLN A 259 -30.47 -1.79 -6.40
N VAL A 260 -31.00 -1.55 -5.22
CA VAL A 260 -32.42 -1.72 -4.91
C VAL A 260 -32.96 -0.40 -4.40
N ASP A 261 -34.06 0.07 -5.01
CA ASP A 261 -34.79 1.32 -4.68
C ASP A 261 -33.92 2.59 -4.67
N GLY A 262 -32.87 2.61 -5.52
CA GLY A 262 -31.94 3.75 -5.59
C GLY A 262 -31.07 3.91 -4.35
N GLY A 263 -31.07 2.94 -3.45
CA GLY A 263 -30.15 2.81 -2.32
C GLY A 263 -28.77 2.55 -2.89
N GLY A 264 -27.96 3.60 -2.96
CA GLY A 264 -26.58 3.49 -3.39
C GLY A 264 -25.72 3.50 -2.17
N GLY A 265 -25.05 2.51 -1.97
CA GLY A 265 -24.54 2.54 -0.93
C GLY A 265 -23.33 2.28 -0.17
N THR A 266 -23.12 2.95 0.86
CA THR A 266 -22.12 2.61 1.87
C THR A 266 -22.51 1.32 2.58
N CYS A 267 -21.53 0.48 2.90
CA CYS A 267 -21.73 -0.62 3.82
C CYS A 267 -21.93 -0.05 5.23
N ALA A 268 -23.04 -0.41 5.85
CA ALA A 268 -23.33 0.00 7.23
C ALA A 268 -22.60 -0.90 8.25
N GLY A 269 -22.13 -2.06 7.83
CA GLY A 269 -21.40 -3.01 8.66
C GLY A 269 -21.84 -4.45 8.50
N MET A 270 -21.17 -5.33 9.25
CA MET A 270 -21.44 -6.77 9.32
C MET A 270 -21.64 -7.22 10.77
N ALA A 271 -22.49 -8.22 10.96
CA ALA A 271 -22.72 -8.83 12.27
C ALA A 271 -22.92 -10.34 12.16
N THR A 272 -22.44 -11.10 13.12
CA THR A 272 -22.66 -12.55 13.19
C THR A 272 -23.59 -12.89 14.34
N HIS A 273 -24.58 -13.71 14.08
CA HIS A 273 -25.50 -14.27 15.06
C HIS A 273 -25.85 -15.70 14.68
N ASP A 274 -25.75 -16.60 15.65
CA ASP A 274 -26.09 -18.02 15.51
C ASP A 274 -25.43 -18.68 14.27
N SER A 275 -24.11 -18.46 14.13
CA SER A 275 -23.28 -18.93 13.02
C SER A 275 -23.68 -18.39 11.64
N LYS A 276 -24.51 -17.37 11.58
CA LYS A 276 -24.91 -16.70 10.35
C LYS A 276 -24.34 -15.30 10.33
N THR A 277 -23.76 -14.91 9.22
CA THR A 277 -23.23 -13.55 9.02
C THR A 277 -24.22 -12.73 8.20
N TYR A 278 -24.45 -11.53 8.63
CA TYR A 278 -25.35 -10.55 8.01
C TYR A 278 -24.54 -9.34 7.59
N LEU A 279 -24.88 -8.79 6.44
CA LEU A 279 -24.33 -7.56 5.88
C LEU A 279 -25.46 -6.57 5.62
N ALA A 280 -25.33 -5.37 6.09
CA ALA A 280 -26.24 -4.26 5.79
C ALA A 280 -25.59 -3.30 4.80
N GLN A 281 -26.15 -3.21 3.59
CA GLN A 281 -25.60 -2.42 2.49
C GLN A 281 -26.72 -1.68 1.77
N GLY A 282 -26.62 -0.36 1.72
CA GLY A 282 -27.71 0.46 1.20
C GLY A 282 -29.03 0.11 1.92
N ARG A 283 -30.06 -0.18 1.18
CA ARG A 283 -31.35 -0.58 1.76
C ARG A 283 -31.51 -2.07 2.07
N VAL A 284 -30.51 -2.87 1.73
CA VAL A 284 -30.59 -4.32 1.80
C VAL A 284 -29.88 -4.84 3.02
N VAL A 285 -30.54 -5.74 3.76
CA VAL A 285 -29.89 -6.63 4.72
C VAL A 285 -29.81 -8.00 4.06
N ALA A 286 -28.61 -8.50 3.91
CA ALA A 286 -28.35 -9.81 3.33
C ALA A 286 -27.73 -10.76 4.35
N GLN A 287 -28.02 -12.05 4.22
CA GLN A 287 -27.41 -13.13 4.97
C GLN A 287 -26.51 -13.92 4.05
N TRP A 288 -25.32 -14.23 4.52
CA TRP A 288 -24.40 -15.12 3.82
C TRP A 288 -24.96 -16.55 3.75
N ASP A 289 -24.94 -17.13 2.56
CA ASP A 289 -25.28 -18.54 2.33
C ASP A 289 -24.02 -19.30 1.91
N GLU A 290 -23.52 -20.15 2.80
CA GLU A 290 -22.28 -20.93 2.61
C GLU A 290 -22.38 -21.98 1.49
N ASN A 291 -23.60 -22.44 1.17
CA ASN A 291 -23.78 -23.47 0.13
C ASN A 291 -23.71 -22.92 -1.28
N ASP A 292 -24.11 -21.66 -1.44
CA ASP A 292 -24.25 -21.02 -2.75
C ASP A 292 -23.19 -19.91 -2.95
N ASP A 293 -22.33 -19.66 -1.94
CA ASP A 293 -21.30 -18.59 -1.93
C ASP A 293 -21.87 -17.23 -2.37
N VAL A 294 -23.03 -16.84 -1.81
CA VAL A 294 -23.71 -15.59 -2.17
C VAL A 294 -24.41 -14.96 -0.97
N TRP A 295 -24.50 -13.66 -0.98
CA TRP A 295 -25.32 -12.91 -0.04
C TRP A 295 -26.78 -12.89 -0.50
N LYS A 296 -27.71 -13.43 0.28
CA LYS A 296 -29.13 -13.48 -0.04
C LYS A 296 -29.90 -12.40 0.72
N ALA A 297 -30.66 -11.58 0.02
CA ALA A 297 -31.51 -10.56 0.66
C ALA A 297 -32.54 -11.22 1.62
N VAL A 298 -32.49 -10.79 2.87
CA VAL A 298 -33.44 -11.23 3.92
C VAL A 298 -34.38 -10.12 4.35
N TYR A 299 -33.97 -8.84 4.18
CA TYR A 299 -34.81 -7.68 4.40
C TYR A 299 -34.42 -6.54 3.46
N ILE A 300 -35.37 -5.75 3.01
CA ILE A 300 -35.16 -4.54 2.19
C ILE A 300 -36.01 -3.41 2.79
N ASP A 301 -35.37 -2.31 3.17
CA ASP A 301 -36.06 -1.14 3.73
C ASP A 301 -36.72 -0.29 2.65
N ASP A 302 -37.86 0.33 2.98
CA ASP A 302 -38.62 1.17 2.06
C ASP A 302 -38.14 2.62 2.01
N GLY A 303 -37.50 3.09 3.07
CA GLY A 303 -37.36 4.52 3.32
C GLY A 303 -35.91 5.04 3.33
N ALA A 304 -34.96 4.24 3.80
CA ALA A 304 -33.60 4.73 4.06
C ALA A 304 -32.53 3.64 3.91
N ASP A 305 -31.31 4.07 3.69
CA ASP A 305 -30.14 3.19 3.71
C ASP A 305 -29.77 2.82 5.14
N ALA A 306 -29.26 1.60 5.32
CA ALA A 306 -28.72 1.15 6.59
C ALA A 306 -27.52 2.01 7.00
N THR A 307 -27.40 2.26 8.29
CA THR A 307 -26.34 3.09 8.87
C THR A 307 -25.51 2.37 9.91
N ASP A 308 -26.00 1.23 10.43
CA ASP A 308 -25.28 0.40 11.39
C ASP A 308 -25.98 -0.96 11.56
N ILE A 309 -25.22 -1.98 11.95
CA ILE A 309 -25.69 -3.32 12.25
C ILE A 309 -24.95 -3.91 13.43
N ILE A 310 -25.67 -4.53 14.37
CA ILE A 310 -25.07 -5.13 15.53
C ILE A 310 -25.83 -6.37 16.01
N HIS A 311 -25.14 -7.32 16.60
CA HIS A 311 -25.74 -8.43 17.33
C HIS A 311 -25.93 -8.06 18.80
N PHE A 312 -27.14 -8.30 19.33
CA PHE A 312 -27.42 -8.19 20.74
C PHE A 312 -28.46 -9.22 21.16
N ASP A 313 -28.16 -9.97 22.24
CA ASP A 313 -28.96 -11.07 22.76
C ASP A 313 -29.29 -12.10 21.65
N ASN A 314 -30.53 -12.32 21.33
CA ASN A 314 -31.00 -13.33 20.36
C ASN A 314 -31.32 -12.73 18.98
N ASN A 315 -30.93 -11.49 18.70
CA ASN A 315 -31.27 -10.80 17.46
C ASN A 315 -30.10 -10.01 16.89
N VAL A 316 -30.16 -9.80 15.61
CA VAL A 316 -29.41 -8.76 14.90
C VAL A 316 -30.29 -7.52 14.81
N TYR A 317 -29.73 -6.36 15.10
CA TYR A 317 -30.36 -5.04 15.01
C TYR A 317 -29.74 -4.26 13.88
N VAL A 318 -30.56 -3.64 13.04
CA VAL A 318 -30.12 -2.81 11.91
C VAL A 318 -30.73 -1.42 12.02
N ALA A 319 -29.88 -0.39 12.00
CA ALA A 319 -30.31 1.00 12.00
C ALA A 319 -30.42 1.54 10.58
N PHE A 320 -31.41 2.41 10.35
CA PHE A 320 -31.62 3.12 9.08
C PHE A 320 -31.61 4.65 9.29
N GLY A 321 -30.80 5.11 10.20
CA GLY A 321 -30.71 6.53 10.53
C GLY A 321 -31.98 7.06 11.25
N TYR A 322 -32.20 8.35 11.12
CA TYR A 322 -33.38 9.00 11.76
C TYR A 322 -34.59 9.10 10.81
N GLY A 323 -34.46 8.55 9.60
CA GLY A 323 -35.52 8.60 8.57
C GLY A 323 -36.43 7.36 8.53
N SER A 324 -35.91 6.22 8.97
CA SER A 324 -36.64 4.96 9.01
C SER A 324 -36.48 4.25 10.35
N GLU A 325 -37.40 3.34 10.66
CA GLU A 325 -37.39 2.58 11.90
C GLU A 325 -36.24 1.56 11.87
N TYR A 326 -35.57 1.36 13.00
CA TYR A 326 -34.64 0.24 13.08
C TYR A 326 -35.43 -1.08 13.12
N ILE A 327 -34.79 -2.12 12.61
CA ILE A 327 -35.34 -3.49 12.61
C ILE A 327 -34.52 -4.41 13.50
N TYR A 328 -35.11 -5.52 13.86
CA TYR A 328 -34.44 -6.61 14.55
C TYR A 328 -34.99 -7.96 14.09
N GLY A 329 -34.11 -8.96 14.15
CA GLY A 329 -34.48 -10.30 13.73
C GLY A 329 -33.33 -11.22 13.47
N SER A 330 -33.59 -12.36 12.88
CA SER A 330 -32.60 -13.31 12.39
C SER A 330 -33.15 -14.21 11.30
N GLY A 331 -32.29 -14.75 10.43
CA GLY A 331 -32.72 -15.55 9.28
C GLY A 331 -33.67 -14.76 8.38
N THR A 332 -34.80 -15.33 8.10
CA THR A 332 -35.85 -14.72 7.24
C THR A 332 -36.91 -13.92 8.02
N SER A 333 -36.83 -13.91 9.36
CA SER A 333 -37.81 -13.30 10.25
C SER A 333 -37.32 -11.98 10.79
N TRP A 334 -37.76 -10.89 10.20
CA TRP A 334 -37.41 -9.53 10.58
C TRP A 334 -38.63 -8.74 11.01
N THR A 335 -38.49 -7.98 12.08
CA THR A 335 -39.55 -7.16 12.65
C THR A 335 -39.09 -5.70 12.67
N ALA A 336 -39.91 -4.83 12.08
CA ALA A 336 -39.75 -3.41 12.29
C ALA A 336 -40.08 -3.08 13.77
N SER A 337 -39.39 -2.08 14.30
CA SER A 337 -39.62 -1.66 15.68
C SER A 337 -41.02 -1.11 15.81
N THR A 338 -41.90 -1.83 16.46
CA THR A 338 -43.29 -1.37 16.77
C THR A 338 -43.33 -0.36 17.92
N LEU A 339 -42.19 0.26 18.24
CA LEU A 339 -42.02 1.20 19.33
C LEU A 339 -42.67 2.54 19.02
N SER A 340 -42.92 3.33 20.08
CA SER A 340 -43.50 4.67 19.90
C SER A 340 -42.59 5.57 19.05
N SER A 341 -43.13 6.58 18.42
CA SER A 341 -42.45 7.46 17.46
C SER A 341 -41.16 8.11 17.96
N SER A 342 -40.92 8.19 19.25
CA SER A 342 -39.74 8.77 19.86
C SER A 342 -38.60 7.76 20.08
N ILE A 343 -38.83 6.45 19.91
CA ILE A 343 -37.84 5.42 20.27
C ILE A 343 -37.46 4.54 19.08
N LYS A 344 -38.21 4.61 17.99
CA LYS A 344 -38.07 3.70 16.84
C LYS A 344 -36.88 3.99 15.92
N TYR A 345 -36.21 5.11 16.08
CA TYR A 345 -35.10 5.49 15.23
C TYR A 345 -33.74 5.22 15.88
N ALA A 346 -32.81 4.89 15.08
CA ALA A 346 -31.40 4.73 15.46
C ALA A 346 -30.50 5.03 14.25
N LYS A 347 -29.36 5.65 14.49
CA LYS A 347 -28.30 5.76 13.47
C LYS A 347 -27.12 4.86 13.78
N TYR A 348 -26.75 4.74 15.06
CA TYR A 348 -25.64 3.92 15.51
C TYR A 348 -26.05 3.10 16.72
N PHE A 349 -25.45 1.92 16.84
CA PHE A 349 -25.60 1.01 17.97
C PHE A 349 -24.25 0.71 18.65
N ALA A 350 -24.31 0.33 19.91
CA ALA A 350 -23.22 -0.31 20.63
C ALA A 350 -23.77 -1.22 21.72
N VAL A 351 -23.02 -2.22 22.13
CA VAL A 351 -23.39 -3.12 23.24
C VAL A 351 -22.44 -2.87 24.39
N ALA A 352 -22.92 -2.32 25.49
CA ALA A 352 -22.15 -2.01 26.68
C ALA A 352 -23.00 -2.08 27.94
N ARG A 353 -22.37 -2.09 29.12
CA ARG A 353 -23.14 -2.11 30.37
C ARG A 353 -23.78 -0.76 30.65
N ASN A 354 -25.03 -0.81 31.10
CA ASN A 354 -25.76 0.38 31.57
C ASN A 354 -25.40 0.75 33.05
N ASN A 355 -26.09 1.73 33.64
CA ASN A 355 -25.88 2.18 35.00
C ASN A 355 -26.13 1.09 36.06
N ALA A 356 -27.00 0.13 35.81
CA ALA A 356 -27.26 -1.00 36.69
C ALA A 356 -26.22 -2.13 36.54
N GLY A 357 -25.24 -2.00 35.61
CA GLY A 357 -24.24 -3.02 35.35
C GLY A 357 -24.70 -4.14 34.41
N ASN A 358 -25.94 -4.06 33.91
CA ASN A 358 -26.46 -5.05 32.98
C ASN A 358 -25.99 -4.74 31.54
N LEU A 359 -25.71 -5.80 30.76
CA LEU A 359 -25.44 -5.65 29.33
C LEU A 359 -26.68 -5.07 28.66
N ALA A 360 -26.51 -4.09 27.83
CA ALA A 360 -27.58 -3.33 27.18
C ALA A 360 -27.19 -2.92 25.76
N LEU A 361 -28.17 -2.86 24.89
CA LEU A 361 -28.04 -2.22 23.59
C LEU A 361 -28.17 -0.70 23.78
N TRP A 362 -27.17 0.01 23.34
CA TRP A 362 -27.16 1.47 23.24
C TRP A 362 -27.46 1.89 21.82
N LYS A 363 -28.18 2.99 21.66
CA LYS A 363 -28.48 3.56 20.34
C LYS A 363 -28.48 5.07 20.39
N THR A 364 -28.17 5.69 19.26
CA THR A 364 -28.47 7.11 19.07
C THR A 364 -29.96 7.29 18.86
N GLU A 365 -30.54 8.29 19.48
CA GLU A 365 -31.97 8.67 19.27
C GLU A 365 -32.07 9.92 18.42
N THR A 366 -31.14 10.82 18.57
CA THR A 366 -30.96 12.04 17.74
C THR A 366 -29.48 12.23 17.45
N ALA A 367 -29.16 13.26 16.71
CA ALA A 367 -27.77 13.61 16.38
C ALA A 367 -26.85 13.85 17.60
N ASN A 368 -27.41 14.05 18.81
CA ASN A 368 -26.61 14.30 20.03
C ASN A 368 -27.16 13.62 21.29
N THR A 369 -28.08 12.66 21.14
CA THR A 369 -28.62 11.92 22.29
C THR A 369 -28.52 10.42 22.08
N VAL A 370 -28.34 9.71 23.23
CA VAL A 370 -28.30 8.23 23.23
C VAL A 370 -29.27 7.68 24.29
N LYS A 371 -29.70 6.46 24.10
CA LYS A 371 -30.49 5.66 25.05
C LYS A 371 -29.96 4.25 25.16
N SER A 372 -30.28 3.54 26.22
CA SER A 372 -29.95 2.13 26.42
C SER A 372 -31.18 1.31 26.82
N SER A 373 -31.15 0.02 26.45
CA SER A 373 -32.16 -0.95 26.83
C SER A 373 -31.58 -2.35 27.02
N THR A 374 -32.03 -3.07 28.02
CA THR A 374 -31.73 -4.50 28.19
C THR A 374 -32.74 -5.40 27.47
N ASP A 375 -33.85 -4.84 27.00
CA ASP A 375 -34.84 -5.49 26.17
C ASP A 375 -35.29 -4.50 25.07
N PRO A 376 -34.52 -4.36 23.99
CA PRO A 376 -34.78 -3.34 22.95
C PRO A 376 -36.08 -3.53 22.17
N SER A 377 -36.66 -4.73 22.23
CA SER A 377 -37.97 -5.01 21.62
C SER A 377 -39.16 -4.41 22.39
N ASN A 378 -38.93 -4.00 23.64
CA ASN A 378 -39.95 -3.45 24.53
C ASN A 378 -39.75 -1.93 24.73
N SER A 379 -40.76 -1.15 24.36
CA SER A 379 -40.74 0.32 24.46
C SER A 379 -40.52 0.83 25.88
N GLY A 380 -40.99 0.10 26.90
CA GLY A 380 -40.90 0.49 28.31
C GLY A 380 -39.52 0.23 28.93
N SER A 381 -38.63 -0.50 28.24
CA SER A 381 -37.29 -0.84 28.75
C SER A 381 -36.19 0.18 28.37
N TRP A 382 -36.48 1.11 27.49
CA TRP A 382 -35.54 2.15 27.10
C TRP A 382 -35.33 3.20 28.20
N SER A 383 -34.07 3.54 28.49
CA SER A 383 -33.73 4.59 29.44
C SER A 383 -34.22 5.97 29.00
N SER A 384 -34.16 6.95 29.91
CA SER A 384 -34.24 8.33 29.51
C SER A 384 -33.08 8.68 28.56
N ALA A 385 -33.28 9.70 27.71
CA ALA A 385 -32.24 10.14 26.80
C ALA A 385 -31.11 10.84 27.55
N TYR A 386 -29.89 10.49 27.20
CA TYR A 386 -28.67 11.17 27.63
C TYR A 386 -28.23 12.15 26.54
N THR A 387 -28.10 13.43 26.87
CA THR A 387 -27.57 14.42 25.93
C THR A 387 -26.06 14.47 26.05
N ILE A 388 -25.36 14.41 24.91
CA ILE A 388 -23.92 14.34 24.87
C ILE A 388 -23.36 15.68 24.38
N GLY A 389 -22.80 16.47 25.30
CA GLY A 389 -22.16 17.74 24.98
C GLY A 389 -23.06 18.69 24.17
N SER A 390 -22.45 19.46 23.26
CA SER A 390 -23.18 20.47 22.46
C SER A 390 -24.05 19.82 21.37
N ALA A 391 -25.29 20.30 21.26
CA ALA A 391 -26.24 19.92 20.21
C ALA A 391 -25.77 20.34 18.79
N ALA A 392 -24.87 21.29 18.68
CA ALA A 392 -24.29 21.72 17.41
C ALA A 392 -23.26 20.74 16.84
N ARG A 393 -22.89 19.72 17.62
CA ARG A 393 -21.91 18.70 17.26
C ARG A 393 -22.58 17.33 17.19
N ILE A 394 -22.47 16.67 16.05
CA ILE A 394 -23.13 15.41 15.81
C ILE A 394 -22.32 14.22 16.32
N ILE A 395 -23.02 13.16 16.67
CA ILE A 395 -22.45 11.84 16.97
C ILE A 395 -22.09 11.19 15.66
N ASN A 396 -20.82 10.75 15.54
CA ASN A 396 -20.29 10.04 14.37
C ASN A 396 -20.34 8.53 14.53
N ALA A 397 -20.16 8.02 15.76
CA ALA A 397 -20.19 6.59 16.05
C ALA A 397 -20.40 6.32 17.54
N LEU A 398 -20.79 5.10 17.85
CA LEU A 398 -20.79 4.52 19.19
C LEU A 398 -19.76 3.38 19.22
N HIS A 399 -18.89 3.37 20.23
CA HIS A 399 -17.88 2.34 20.41
C HIS A 399 -18.05 1.66 21.75
N THR A 400 -17.63 0.42 21.83
CA THR A 400 -17.56 -0.34 23.09
C THR A 400 -16.08 -0.56 23.42
N ALA A 401 -15.67 -0.12 24.60
CA ALA A 401 -14.38 -0.45 25.15
C ALA A 401 -14.45 -0.38 26.70
N PHE A 402 -13.62 -1.15 27.39
CA PHE A 402 -13.55 -1.20 28.85
C PHE A 402 -14.90 -1.51 29.51
N ASP A 403 -15.70 -2.33 28.84
CA ASP A 403 -17.04 -2.70 29.32
C ASP A 403 -18.02 -1.50 29.45
N THR A 404 -17.72 -0.40 28.76
CA THR A 404 -18.53 0.83 28.74
C THR A 404 -18.70 1.35 27.31
N ILE A 405 -19.63 2.30 27.16
CA ILE A 405 -19.85 2.96 25.87
C ILE A 405 -18.99 4.21 25.75
N LEU A 406 -18.40 4.38 24.59
CA LEU A 406 -17.75 5.61 24.16
C LEU A 406 -18.48 6.19 22.95
N ILE A 407 -18.53 7.48 22.87
CA ILE A 407 -19.27 8.19 21.83
C ILE A 407 -18.32 9.10 21.08
N GLY A 408 -18.09 8.77 19.81
CA GLY A 408 -17.37 9.61 18.87
C GLY A 408 -18.28 10.74 18.40
N LYS A 409 -17.81 11.98 18.51
CA LYS A 409 -18.46 13.18 17.98
C LYS A 409 -17.50 13.96 17.09
N THR A 410 -18.04 14.81 16.28
CA THR A 410 -17.24 15.67 15.39
C THR A 410 -16.20 16.52 16.13
N ASP A 411 -16.39 16.79 17.43
CA ASP A 411 -15.53 17.63 18.25
C ASP A 411 -14.80 16.91 19.37
N GLY A 412 -15.00 15.61 19.55
CA GLY A 412 -14.31 14.87 20.61
C GLY A 412 -14.87 13.50 20.92
N LEU A 413 -14.20 12.78 21.79
CA LEU A 413 -14.59 11.49 22.31
C LEU A 413 -15.18 11.64 23.71
N TRP A 414 -16.30 11.00 23.97
CA TRP A 414 -17.02 11.03 25.25
C TRP A 414 -17.14 9.63 25.81
N ILE A 415 -16.96 9.47 27.14
CA ILE A 415 -17.07 8.21 27.85
C ILE A 415 -18.25 8.20 28.83
N TYR A 416 -18.96 7.09 28.90
CA TYR A 416 -20.00 6.90 29.88
C TYR A 416 -19.42 6.60 31.26
N ASN A 417 -19.80 7.44 32.23
CA ASN A 417 -19.37 7.27 33.63
C ASN A 417 -20.49 6.73 34.49
N ARG A 418 -20.48 5.45 34.78
CA ARG A 418 -21.50 4.77 35.57
C ARG A 418 -21.67 5.34 36.98
N GLN A 419 -20.61 5.86 37.56
CA GLN A 419 -20.65 6.38 38.94
C GLN A 419 -21.55 7.61 39.04
N TYR A 420 -21.67 8.40 38.00
CA TYR A 420 -22.49 9.63 37.96
C TYR A 420 -23.86 9.43 37.29
N ALA A 421 -24.08 8.30 36.64
CA ALA A 421 -25.32 8.03 35.87
C ALA A 421 -26.58 7.89 36.74
N GLY A 422 -26.43 7.67 38.05
CA GLY A 422 -27.56 7.61 39.01
C GLY A 422 -27.93 8.94 39.68
N THR A 423 -27.15 10.00 39.46
CA THR A 423 -27.44 11.33 40.00
C THR A 423 -28.07 12.22 38.96
N SER A 424 -29.19 12.65 39.16
CA SER A 424 -30.32 13.37 38.54
C SER A 424 -30.08 14.33 37.37
N THR A 425 -28.94 14.43 36.74
CA THR A 425 -28.74 15.21 35.52
C THR A 425 -27.95 14.41 34.49
N ALA A 426 -28.61 14.15 33.37
CA ALA A 426 -28.03 13.40 32.23
C ALA A 426 -26.70 13.96 31.71
N GLU A 427 -26.43 15.23 31.98
CA GLU A 427 -25.21 15.93 31.57
C GLU A 427 -23.93 15.40 32.24
N ASN A 428 -24.04 14.80 33.43
CA ASN A 428 -22.87 14.28 34.16
C ASN A 428 -22.58 12.80 33.87
N ALA A 429 -23.47 12.10 33.17
CA ALA A 429 -23.29 10.69 32.83
C ALA A 429 -22.20 10.46 31.77
N PHE A 430 -21.92 11.47 30.97
CA PHE A 430 -20.89 11.43 29.95
C PHE A 430 -19.88 12.55 30.18
N ALA A 431 -18.62 12.17 30.17
CA ALA A 431 -17.52 13.10 30.29
C ALA A 431 -16.67 13.10 29.01
N PRO A 432 -16.12 14.24 28.58
CA PRO A 432 -15.12 14.25 27.51
C PRO A 432 -13.87 13.51 27.98
N VAL A 433 -13.31 12.70 27.06
CA VAL A 433 -12.16 11.84 27.40
C VAL A 433 -10.91 12.65 27.61
N SER A 434 -10.67 13.68 26.81
CA SER A 434 -9.54 14.60 26.98
C SER A 434 -9.67 15.84 26.10
N SER A 435 -9.35 17.00 26.63
CA SER A 435 -9.17 18.24 25.86
C SER A 435 -7.87 18.24 25.03
N GLU A 436 -6.93 17.35 25.34
CA GLU A 436 -5.67 17.23 24.60
C GLU A 436 -5.84 16.59 23.23
N TRP A 437 -7.02 16.03 22.95
CA TRP A 437 -7.37 15.37 21.69
C TRP A 437 -8.18 16.27 20.78
N ASP A 438 -8.26 17.53 21.08
CA ASP A 438 -8.94 18.48 20.21
C ASP A 438 -8.15 18.64 18.90
N LYS A 439 -8.38 17.72 17.99
CA LYS A 439 -7.88 17.76 16.61
C LYS A 439 -8.72 18.67 15.72
N GLY A 440 -9.55 19.52 16.31
CA GLY A 440 -10.52 20.35 15.62
C GLY A 440 -11.82 19.61 15.33
N VAL A 441 -12.74 20.30 14.68
CA VAL A 441 -14.05 19.75 14.32
C VAL A 441 -13.96 19.15 12.93
N HIS A 442 -14.15 17.83 12.85
CA HIS A 442 -14.12 17.11 11.60
C HIS A 442 -15.24 16.07 11.51
N SER A 443 -15.85 15.88 10.32
CA SER A 443 -16.95 14.96 10.12
C SER A 443 -16.59 13.50 10.41
N GLU A 444 -15.35 13.10 10.19
CA GLU A 444 -14.86 11.73 10.35
C GLU A 444 -14.13 11.47 11.68
N ASN A 445 -14.11 12.46 12.60
CA ASN A 445 -13.51 12.27 13.91
C ASN A 445 -14.21 11.14 14.68
N PHE A 446 -13.40 10.21 15.18
CA PHE A 446 -13.86 9.14 16.06
C PHE A 446 -14.99 8.29 15.45
N SER A 447 -15.01 8.15 14.13
CA SER A 447 -16.02 7.37 13.41
C SER A 447 -15.72 5.88 13.40
N VAL A 448 -14.46 5.49 13.51
CA VAL A 448 -14.00 4.10 13.45
C VAL A 448 -13.18 3.77 14.70
N GLY A 449 -13.51 2.67 15.37
CA GLY A 449 -12.79 2.27 16.59
C GLY A 449 -12.97 0.80 16.92
N ALA A 450 -11.93 0.21 17.52
CA ALA A 450 -11.95 -1.17 18.01
C ALA A 450 -11.17 -1.30 19.33
N GLU A 451 -11.69 -2.07 20.27
CA GLU A 451 -10.95 -2.44 21.48
C GLU A 451 -10.01 -3.61 21.18
N TRP A 452 -8.73 -3.48 21.52
CA TRP A 452 -7.75 -4.52 21.38
C TRP A 452 -6.72 -4.45 22.51
N HIS A 453 -6.45 -5.59 23.18
CA HIS A 453 -5.53 -5.70 24.31
C HIS A 453 -5.76 -4.67 25.42
N GLY A 454 -7.04 -4.34 25.73
CA GLY A 454 -7.39 -3.41 26.80
C GLY A 454 -7.15 -1.93 26.45
N PHE A 455 -7.03 -1.60 25.17
CA PHE A 455 -6.96 -0.24 24.64
C PHE A 455 -7.99 -0.05 23.52
N LEU A 456 -8.53 1.14 23.44
CA LEU A 456 -9.31 1.56 22.28
C LEU A 456 -8.36 2.12 21.22
N TYR A 457 -8.43 1.57 20.03
CA TYR A 457 -7.81 2.09 18.82
C TYR A 457 -8.89 2.84 18.06
N ILE A 458 -8.66 4.10 17.74
CA ILE A 458 -9.69 4.98 17.17
C ILE A 458 -9.07 6.02 16.24
N ASN A 459 -9.77 6.33 15.16
CA ASN A 459 -9.37 7.44 14.30
C ASN A 459 -9.74 8.78 14.95
N SER A 460 -8.93 9.83 14.78
CA SER A 460 -9.20 11.17 15.31
C SER A 460 -9.32 12.27 14.27
N SER A 461 -9.07 11.93 13.03
CA SER A 461 -9.24 12.73 11.81
C SER A 461 -8.93 11.83 10.64
N ASN A 462 -9.10 12.31 9.43
CA ASN A 462 -8.94 11.49 8.21
C ASN A 462 -7.69 10.62 8.14
N GLN A 463 -6.62 10.95 8.83
CA GLN A 463 -5.33 10.25 8.71
C GLN A 463 -4.69 9.90 10.06
N SER A 464 -5.40 10.02 11.16
CA SER A 464 -4.83 9.76 12.49
C SER A 464 -5.38 8.48 13.11
N LEU A 465 -4.51 7.70 13.71
CA LEU A 465 -4.88 6.55 14.52
C LEU A 465 -4.31 6.72 15.93
N ILE A 466 -5.20 6.72 16.92
CA ILE A 466 -4.87 6.90 18.33
C ILE A 466 -5.12 5.59 19.07
N ARG A 467 -4.18 5.20 19.90
CA ARG A 467 -4.35 4.19 20.96
C ARG A 467 -4.66 4.88 22.27
N TRP A 468 -5.81 4.59 22.83
CA TRP A 468 -6.25 5.16 24.09
C TRP A 468 -6.57 4.10 25.15
N GLY A 469 -6.12 4.33 26.37
CA GLY A 469 -6.47 3.55 27.55
C GLY A 469 -6.52 4.46 28.78
N PRO A 470 -7.09 3.99 29.91
CA PRO A 470 -7.18 4.79 31.13
C PRO A 470 -5.79 5.34 31.56
N GLY A 471 -5.62 6.66 31.47
CA GLY A 471 -4.39 7.33 31.82
C GLY A 471 -3.26 7.32 30.76
N GLN A 472 -3.50 6.77 29.57
CA GLN A 472 -2.52 6.74 28.49
C GLN A 472 -3.14 7.07 27.14
N VAL A 473 -2.50 7.98 26.43
CA VAL A 473 -2.81 8.33 25.03
C VAL A 473 -1.54 8.19 24.21
N GLN A 474 -1.64 7.53 23.08
CA GLN A 474 -0.52 7.39 22.15
C GLN A 474 -1.01 7.61 20.73
N ASP A 475 -0.41 8.56 20.02
CA ASP A 475 -0.60 8.68 18.57
C ASP A 475 0.29 7.65 17.88
N ILE A 476 -0.35 6.73 17.17
CA ILE A 476 0.32 5.64 16.43
C ILE A 476 0.19 5.81 14.92
N THR A 477 -0.23 6.97 14.47
CA THR A 477 -0.40 7.29 13.03
C THR A 477 0.85 6.99 12.23
N SER A 478 2.03 7.27 12.80
CA SER A 478 3.31 7.02 12.13
C SER A 478 3.60 5.54 11.82
N LEU A 479 2.85 4.61 12.40
CA LEU A 479 2.95 3.19 12.10
C LEU A 479 2.22 2.81 10.81
N ILE A 480 1.22 3.59 10.40
CA ILE A 480 0.37 3.29 9.24
C ILE A 480 0.54 4.31 8.10
N VAL A 481 1.23 5.40 8.36
CA VAL A 481 1.47 6.49 7.40
C VAL A 481 2.96 6.77 7.31
N SER A 482 3.52 6.71 6.11
CA SER A 482 4.89 7.14 5.88
C SER A 482 4.99 8.04 4.65
N PRO A 483 5.40 9.30 4.82
CA PRO A 483 5.62 10.18 3.67
C PRO A 483 6.84 9.78 2.83
N ARG A 484 7.64 8.83 3.32
CA ARG A 484 8.89 8.38 2.66
C ARG A 484 8.75 7.08 1.89
N VAL A 485 7.68 6.34 2.14
CA VAL A 485 7.40 5.09 1.44
C VAL A 485 6.12 5.30 0.64
N PRO A 486 6.18 5.34 -0.68
CA PRO A 486 5.00 5.50 -1.52
C PRO A 486 3.95 4.43 -1.21
N GLY A 487 2.69 4.81 -1.27
CA GLY A 487 1.58 3.90 -1.02
C GLY A 487 1.28 3.60 0.45
N TYR A 488 1.96 4.27 1.39
CA TYR A 488 1.60 4.24 2.79
C TYR A 488 1.15 5.63 3.25
N GLY A 489 -0.12 5.76 3.44
CA GLY A 489 -0.80 6.97 3.86
C GLY A 489 -2.27 6.87 3.54
N GLY A 490 -3.10 7.60 4.25
CA GLY A 490 -4.50 7.66 3.97
C GLY A 490 -5.38 7.55 5.19
N GLU A 491 -6.66 7.55 4.94
CA GLU A 491 -7.69 7.52 5.96
C GLU A 491 -7.89 6.09 6.48
N VAL A 492 -7.97 5.94 7.79
CA VAL A 492 -8.40 4.69 8.42
C VAL A 492 -9.91 4.55 8.25
N ARG A 493 -10.34 3.55 7.49
CA ARG A 493 -11.73 3.30 7.12
C ARG A 493 -12.42 2.28 8.01
N ALA A 494 -11.70 1.22 8.38
CA ALA A 494 -12.24 0.17 9.21
C ALA A 494 -11.17 -0.43 10.12
N LEU A 495 -11.60 -0.91 11.28
CA LEU A 495 -10.78 -1.57 12.28
C LEU A 495 -11.51 -2.80 12.81
N VAL A 496 -10.83 -3.93 12.87
CA VAL A 496 -11.36 -5.11 13.54
C VAL A 496 -10.27 -5.82 14.35
N ALA A 497 -10.59 -6.14 15.58
CA ALA A 497 -9.67 -6.77 16.50
C ALA A 497 -9.77 -8.30 16.45
N SER A 498 -8.63 -8.96 16.35
CA SER A 498 -8.42 -10.38 16.58
C SER A 498 -7.60 -10.55 17.89
N PRO A 499 -7.59 -11.72 18.53
CA PRO A 499 -6.79 -11.92 19.74
C PRO A 499 -5.30 -11.57 19.59
N HIS A 500 -4.72 -11.71 18.39
CA HIS A 500 -3.28 -11.52 18.15
C HIS A 500 -2.96 -10.32 17.30
N GLU A 501 -3.94 -9.79 16.55
CA GLU A 501 -3.73 -8.76 15.55
C GLU A 501 -4.90 -7.78 15.53
N LEU A 502 -4.61 -6.52 15.27
CA LEU A 502 -5.61 -5.53 14.88
C LEU A 502 -5.49 -5.32 13.37
N PHE A 503 -6.55 -5.64 12.64
CA PHE A 503 -6.63 -5.38 11.21
C PHE A 503 -7.12 -3.95 10.97
N ILE A 504 -6.48 -3.31 10.01
CA ILE A 504 -6.71 -1.91 9.65
C ILE A 504 -6.92 -1.82 8.14
N ALA A 505 -8.02 -1.28 7.71
CA ALA A 505 -8.19 -0.84 6.33
C ALA A 505 -7.83 0.64 6.23
N ALA A 506 -6.87 0.94 5.37
CA ALA A 506 -6.40 2.31 5.15
C ALA A 506 -6.45 2.67 3.66
N ASP A 507 -7.17 3.74 3.32
CA ASP A 507 -7.20 4.28 1.96
C ASP A 507 -5.84 4.87 1.59
N ILE A 508 -5.36 4.54 0.39
CA ILE A 508 -4.14 5.10 -0.17
C ILE A 508 -4.55 6.04 -1.29
N PRO A 509 -4.23 7.34 -1.19
CA PRO A 509 -4.41 8.23 -2.31
C PRO A 509 -3.48 7.82 -3.46
N GLU A 510 -4.00 7.51 -4.63
CA GLU A 510 -3.18 7.43 -5.83
C GLU A 510 -2.73 8.84 -6.22
N THR A 511 -1.42 9.05 -6.21
CA THR A 511 -0.83 10.19 -6.90
C THR A 511 -0.81 9.87 -8.39
N SER A 512 -1.52 10.66 -9.20
CA SER A 512 -1.31 10.61 -10.65
C SER A 512 0.18 10.86 -10.94
N GLU A 513 0.79 10.07 -11.81
CA GLU A 513 2.22 10.11 -12.16
C GLU A 513 2.74 11.45 -12.73
N SER A 514 1.95 12.49 -12.79
CA SER A 514 2.34 13.81 -13.31
C SER A 514 2.48 14.90 -12.23
N GLY A 515 2.49 14.56 -10.96
CA GLY A 515 2.57 15.54 -9.88
C GLY A 515 3.97 15.76 -9.37
N VAL A 516 4.56 16.88 -9.65
CA VAL A 516 5.74 17.42 -8.96
C VAL A 516 5.45 17.45 -7.46
N PHE A 517 6.31 16.81 -6.65
CA PHE A 517 6.33 17.00 -5.20
C PHE A 517 6.57 18.48 -4.90
N GLY A 518 5.54 19.20 -4.47
CA GLY A 518 5.76 20.63 -4.19
C GLY A 518 4.69 21.37 -3.42
N ASP A 519 3.42 21.07 -3.52
CA ASP A 519 2.41 21.84 -2.80
C ASP A 519 1.30 20.95 -2.23
N PHE A 520 1.18 20.89 -0.92
CA PHE A 520 -0.05 20.50 -0.24
C PHE A 520 -1.13 21.57 -0.50
N PRO A 521 -2.38 21.20 -0.80
CA PRO A 521 -3.05 19.92 -0.60
C PRO A 521 -3.02 19.04 -1.85
N ILE A 522 -2.85 17.75 -1.66
CA ILE A 522 -3.05 16.75 -2.71
C ILE A 522 -4.51 16.85 -3.14
N GLN A 523 -4.75 17.38 -4.33
CA GLN A 523 -6.04 17.21 -4.97
C GLN A 523 -6.15 15.75 -5.37
N MET A 524 -6.92 14.99 -4.60
CA MET A 524 -7.33 13.65 -4.97
C MET A 524 -8.16 13.75 -6.24
N THR A 525 -7.59 13.39 -7.38
CA THR A 525 -8.39 13.09 -8.55
C THR A 525 -9.03 11.72 -8.34
N THR A 526 -10.33 11.66 -8.39
CA THR A 526 -11.25 10.65 -7.90
C THR A 526 -11.26 9.33 -8.68
N THR A 527 -10.24 8.96 -9.41
CA THR A 527 -10.38 7.90 -10.41
C THR A 527 -9.93 6.50 -9.98
N THR A 528 -9.08 6.36 -8.96
CA THR A 528 -8.75 5.03 -8.44
C THR A 528 -8.26 5.15 -7.01
N LYS A 529 -9.02 4.62 -6.07
CA LYS A 529 -8.58 4.46 -4.68
C LYS A 529 -8.05 3.05 -4.49
N LYS A 530 -6.93 2.92 -3.81
CA LYS A 530 -6.41 1.65 -3.32
C LYS A 530 -6.57 1.58 -1.83
N VAL A 531 -6.91 0.42 -1.32
CA VAL A 531 -7.00 0.19 0.12
C VAL A 531 -5.99 -0.86 0.51
N LYS A 532 -5.14 -0.56 1.48
CA LYS A 532 -4.29 -1.56 2.13
C LYS A 532 -4.99 -2.16 3.32
N ILE A 533 -4.93 -3.48 3.39
CA ILE A 533 -5.26 -4.23 4.59
C ILE A 533 -3.97 -4.45 5.35
N LEU A 534 -3.90 -3.84 6.52
CA LEU A 534 -2.74 -3.89 7.39
C LEU A 534 -3.04 -4.78 8.61
N SER A 535 -2.03 -5.47 9.10
CA SER A 535 -2.03 -6.16 10.37
C SER A 535 -1.10 -5.44 11.34
N LEU A 536 -1.63 -4.95 12.44
CA LEU A 536 -0.89 -4.41 13.56
C LEU A 536 -0.72 -5.49 14.61
N ARG A 537 0.53 -5.79 14.99
CA ARG A 537 0.87 -6.75 16.05
C ARG A 537 1.64 -6.06 17.16
N GLN A 538 1.43 -6.51 18.38
CA GLN A 538 2.20 -6.01 19.52
C GLN A 538 3.31 -7.01 19.88
N LYS A 539 4.53 -6.50 19.99
CA LYS A 539 5.68 -7.26 20.46
C LYS A 539 5.65 -7.48 21.97
N SER A 540 6.50 -8.36 22.44
CA SER A 540 6.68 -8.64 23.87
C SER A 540 7.18 -7.45 24.69
N ASP A 541 7.87 -6.51 24.06
CA ASP A 541 8.34 -5.26 24.66
C ASP A 541 7.30 -4.14 24.65
N GLY A 542 6.10 -4.40 24.08
CA GLY A 542 5.01 -3.45 23.97
C GLY A 542 5.08 -2.54 22.74
N SER A 543 6.11 -2.64 21.92
CA SER A 543 6.19 -1.96 20.63
C SER A 543 5.25 -2.61 19.60
N PHE A 544 5.07 -1.95 18.46
CA PHE A 544 4.15 -2.38 17.41
C PHE A 544 4.87 -2.62 16.09
N ASN A 545 4.41 -3.67 15.39
CA ASN A 545 4.78 -3.98 14.02
C ASN A 545 3.58 -3.84 13.12
N VAL A 546 3.78 -3.27 11.94
CA VAL A 546 2.75 -3.17 10.91
C VAL A 546 3.19 -3.95 9.68
N HIS A 547 2.33 -4.84 9.22
CA HIS A 547 2.54 -5.63 8.01
C HIS A 547 1.40 -5.39 7.05
N THR A 548 1.69 -5.30 5.77
CA THR A 548 0.66 -5.32 4.74
C THR A 548 0.26 -6.77 4.49
N LEU A 549 -1.04 -7.06 4.60
CA LEU A 549 -1.59 -8.36 4.23
C LEU A 549 -1.94 -8.41 2.75
N ASP A 550 -2.59 -7.35 2.27
CA ASP A 550 -3.03 -7.25 0.89
C ASP A 550 -3.29 -5.79 0.48
N GLU A 551 -3.38 -5.56 -0.80
CA GLU A 551 -3.78 -4.31 -1.42
C GLU A 551 -4.97 -4.58 -2.33
N VAL A 552 -6.10 -3.97 -2.00
CA VAL A 552 -7.31 -4.05 -2.83
C VAL A 552 -7.28 -2.89 -3.81
N THR A 553 -7.17 -3.22 -5.10
CA THR A 553 -7.18 -2.24 -6.17
C THR A 553 -8.64 -1.88 -6.50
N TYR A 554 -8.94 -0.61 -6.71
CA TYR A 554 -10.25 -0.11 -7.13
C TYR A 554 -11.38 -0.30 -6.09
N GLY A 555 -11.25 0.30 -4.91
CA GLY A 555 -12.38 0.24 -3.98
C GLY A 555 -12.20 1.07 -2.73
N GLU A 556 -13.32 1.30 -2.07
CA GLU A 556 -13.38 1.79 -0.70
C GLU A 556 -13.79 0.61 0.19
N ILE A 557 -13.14 0.45 1.33
CA ILE A 557 -13.58 -0.50 2.35
C ILE A 557 -14.27 0.30 3.43
N ASP A 558 -15.53 -0.01 3.67
CA ASP A 558 -16.35 0.66 4.69
C ASP A 558 -16.36 -0.09 6.00
N ASP A 559 -16.25 -1.43 5.97
CA ASP A 559 -16.27 -2.25 7.17
C ASP A 559 -15.40 -3.50 7.05
N MET A 560 -14.94 -3.99 8.19
CA MET A 560 -14.23 -5.25 8.35
C MET A 560 -14.84 -6.07 9.48
N HIS A 561 -14.97 -7.38 9.27
CA HIS A 561 -15.55 -8.29 10.24
C HIS A 561 -14.78 -9.61 10.30
N ILE A 562 -14.65 -10.19 11.50
CA ILE A 562 -14.09 -11.53 11.66
C ILE A 562 -15.25 -12.52 11.78
N TYR A 563 -15.34 -13.39 10.80
CA TYR A 563 -16.28 -14.47 10.75
C TYR A 563 -15.61 -15.80 11.14
N ASN A 564 -16.27 -16.55 12.01
CA ASN A 564 -15.86 -17.91 12.36
C ASN A 564 -16.85 -18.88 11.72
N ASP A 565 -16.39 -19.60 10.72
CA ASP A 565 -17.14 -20.72 10.16
C ASP A 565 -17.06 -21.88 11.13
N THR A 566 -18.18 -22.23 11.73
CA THR A 566 -18.27 -23.31 12.71
C THR A 566 -18.27 -24.68 12.07
N ALA A 567 -18.63 -24.79 10.81
CA ALA A 567 -18.67 -26.06 10.07
C ALA A 567 -17.27 -26.53 9.69
N SER A 568 -16.44 -25.63 9.17
CA SER A 568 -15.05 -25.91 8.80
C SER A 568 -14.06 -25.62 9.93
N ASN A 569 -14.48 -25.00 11.02
CA ASN A 569 -13.63 -24.46 12.10
C ASN A 569 -12.56 -23.48 11.57
N THR A 570 -12.89 -22.77 10.51
CA THR A 570 -12.04 -21.81 9.84
C THR A 570 -12.46 -20.38 10.21
N ARG A 571 -11.49 -19.49 10.33
CA ARG A 571 -11.71 -18.06 10.57
C ARG A 571 -11.46 -17.29 9.29
N TYR A 572 -12.27 -16.30 9.05
CA TYR A 572 -12.10 -15.42 7.92
C TYR A 572 -12.12 -13.96 8.35
N LEU A 573 -11.28 -13.15 7.72
CA LEU A 573 -11.41 -11.71 7.69
C LEU A 573 -12.28 -11.37 6.48
N LEU A 574 -13.43 -10.76 6.72
CA LEU A 574 -14.30 -10.20 5.69
C LEU A 574 -14.08 -8.70 5.60
N THR A 575 -14.09 -8.17 4.40
CA THR A 575 -14.17 -6.72 4.17
C THR A 575 -15.34 -6.46 3.23
N SER A 576 -16.05 -5.38 3.47
CA SER A 576 -17.10 -4.92 2.55
C SER A 576 -16.82 -3.49 2.13
N GLY A 577 -17.08 -3.20 0.86
CA GLY A 577 -16.87 -1.88 0.31
C GLY A 577 -17.50 -1.75 -1.07
N ILE A 578 -17.34 -0.55 -1.63
CA ILE A 578 -17.89 -0.19 -2.94
C ILE A 578 -16.75 -0.03 -3.92
N ILE A 579 -16.86 -0.68 -5.06
CA ILE A 579 -16.00 -0.43 -6.20
C ILE A 579 -16.69 0.59 -7.11
N ASN A 580 -16.04 1.74 -7.27
CA ASN A 580 -16.44 2.75 -8.23
C ASN A 580 -15.29 2.97 -9.20
N ARG A 581 -15.51 2.64 -10.46
CA ARG A 581 -14.42 2.58 -11.42
C ARG A 581 -14.18 3.89 -12.19
N ASP A 582 -15.19 4.70 -12.43
CA ASP A 582 -15.07 5.94 -13.18
C ASP A 582 -16.02 7.05 -12.73
N GLY A 583 -16.60 6.90 -11.54
CA GLY A 583 -17.45 7.94 -10.92
C GLY A 583 -18.80 8.17 -11.60
N THR A 584 -19.12 7.41 -12.62
CA THR A 584 -20.36 7.52 -13.39
C THR A 584 -21.16 6.21 -13.42
N ALA A 585 -20.54 5.11 -13.11
CA ALA A 585 -21.18 3.80 -13.05
C ALA A 585 -21.95 3.61 -11.74
N ALA A 586 -22.93 2.75 -11.76
CA ALA A 586 -23.56 2.29 -10.53
C ALA A 586 -22.48 1.63 -9.65
N ASP A 587 -22.35 2.13 -8.43
CA ASP A 587 -21.45 1.55 -7.45
C ASP A 587 -21.80 0.08 -7.24
N HIS A 588 -20.80 -0.80 -7.27
CA HIS A 588 -21.06 -2.19 -6.97
C HIS A 588 -20.32 -2.63 -5.71
N VAL A 589 -21.04 -3.40 -4.94
CA VAL A 589 -20.58 -3.91 -3.64
C VAL A 589 -19.69 -5.10 -3.85
N ARG A 590 -18.56 -5.09 -3.17
CA ARG A 590 -17.64 -6.24 -3.09
C ARG A 590 -17.43 -6.64 -1.64
N VAL A 591 -17.47 -7.93 -1.40
CA VAL A 591 -17.09 -8.53 -0.12
C VAL A 591 -15.90 -9.45 -0.37
N HIS A 592 -14.75 -9.05 0.15
CA HIS A 592 -13.55 -9.86 0.07
C HIS A 592 -13.40 -10.72 1.32
N ARG A 593 -12.75 -11.87 1.17
CA ARG A 593 -12.52 -12.83 2.24
C ARG A 593 -11.08 -13.29 2.23
N TRP A 594 -10.44 -13.25 3.39
CA TRP A 594 -9.15 -13.87 3.63
C TRP A 594 -9.31 -14.93 4.71
N GLN A 595 -8.79 -16.12 4.45
CA GLN A 595 -8.75 -17.17 5.45
C GLN A 595 -7.67 -16.82 6.48
N LEU A 596 -8.06 -16.65 7.73
CA LEU A 596 -7.12 -16.42 8.82
C LEU A 596 -6.58 -17.76 9.33
N PRO A 597 -5.28 -17.85 9.67
CA PRO A 597 -4.70 -19.07 10.19
C PRO A 597 -5.43 -19.56 11.44
N SER A 598 -5.60 -20.87 11.54
CA SER A 598 -6.16 -21.48 12.72
C SER A 598 -5.18 -21.35 13.91
N ARG A 599 -5.67 -20.96 15.08
CA ARG A 599 -4.92 -20.94 16.35
C ARG A 599 -3.57 -20.20 16.29
N SER A 600 -3.48 -19.07 15.61
CA SER A 600 -2.24 -18.30 15.46
C SER A 600 -1.07 -19.05 14.80
N ALA A 601 -1.32 -20.12 14.07
CA ALA A 601 -0.31 -20.75 13.24
C ALA A 601 0.11 -19.82 12.09
N ALA A 602 1.35 -19.92 11.66
CA ALA A 602 1.77 -19.23 10.44
C ALA A 602 1.02 -19.82 9.22
N PRO A 603 0.60 -19.01 8.24
CA PRO A 603 -0.13 -19.53 7.09
C PRO A 603 0.61 -20.65 6.35
N PHE A 604 1.93 -20.57 6.28
CA PHE A 604 2.76 -21.55 5.58
C PHE A 604 2.90 -22.91 6.29
N ILE A 605 2.35 -23.06 7.47
CA ILE A 605 2.27 -24.36 8.20
C ILE A 605 0.84 -24.81 8.46
N ASP A 606 -0.15 -23.99 8.10
CA ASP A 606 -1.56 -24.34 8.22
C ASP A 606 -2.01 -25.05 6.93
N ALA A 607 -2.21 -26.38 6.99
CA ALA A 607 -2.54 -27.18 5.83
C ALA A 607 -3.86 -26.78 5.14
N GLU A 608 -4.73 -26.09 5.87
CA GLU A 608 -6.02 -25.60 5.35
C GLU A 608 -5.89 -24.20 4.71
N ALA A 609 -4.76 -23.50 4.90
CA ALA A 609 -4.59 -22.16 4.36
C ALA A 609 -4.42 -22.17 2.84
N THR A 610 -5.07 -21.24 2.18
CA THR A 610 -4.85 -20.94 0.77
C THR A 610 -3.92 -19.75 0.65
N LEU A 611 -2.86 -19.89 -0.14
CA LEU A 611 -1.84 -18.87 -0.31
C LEU A 611 -1.94 -18.19 -1.67
N VAL A 612 -1.47 -16.96 -1.77
CA VAL A 612 -1.31 -16.29 -3.06
C VAL A 612 -0.33 -17.07 -3.94
N LYS A 613 -0.46 -16.97 -5.25
CA LYS A 613 0.48 -17.60 -6.19
C LYS A 613 1.71 -16.74 -6.48
N SER A 614 1.66 -15.48 -6.14
CA SER A 614 2.78 -14.54 -6.27
C SER A 614 2.70 -13.48 -5.18
N GLY A 615 3.83 -13.16 -4.59
CA GLY A 615 3.93 -12.08 -3.62
C GLY A 615 5.30 -11.42 -3.69
N THR A 616 5.36 -10.15 -3.39
CA THR A 616 6.55 -9.31 -3.54
C THR A 616 6.86 -8.56 -2.25
N LEU A 617 8.13 -8.52 -1.89
CA LEU A 617 8.67 -7.69 -0.81
C LEU A 617 9.75 -6.77 -1.38
N GLU A 618 9.64 -5.49 -1.05
CA GLU A 618 10.72 -4.52 -1.27
C GLU A 618 11.49 -4.30 0.02
N THR A 619 12.79 -4.50 -0.04
CA THR A 619 13.64 -4.28 1.13
C THR A 619 13.83 -2.80 1.41
N SER A 620 14.28 -2.48 2.61
CA SER A 620 14.81 -1.15 2.89
C SER A 620 16.07 -0.88 2.05
N THR A 621 16.32 0.38 1.69
CA THR A 621 17.52 0.76 0.96
C THR A 621 18.76 0.65 1.85
N TRP A 622 19.73 -0.14 1.43
CA TRP A 622 20.98 -0.33 2.15
C TRP A 622 22.12 0.51 1.55
N HIS A 623 22.89 1.16 2.40
CA HIS A 623 24.06 1.97 2.02
C HIS A 623 25.34 1.62 2.80
N GLY A 624 25.30 0.61 3.66
CA GLY A 624 26.46 0.09 4.40
C GLY A 624 27.12 1.08 5.36
N GLY A 625 26.36 2.05 5.89
CA GLY A 625 26.91 3.08 6.78
C GLY A 625 27.71 4.19 6.07
N VAL A 626 27.96 4.06 4.77
CA VAL A 626 28.76 5.00 3.95
C VAL A 626 27.97 5.44 2.72
N PRO A 627 26.94 6.28 2.89
CA PRO A 627 26.03 6.66 1.81
C PRO A 627 26.70 7.45 0.67
N GLY A 628 27.79 8.12 0.94
CA GLY A 628 28.55 8.91 -0.06
C GLY A 628 29.53 8.12 -0.92
N THR A 629 29.72 6.82 -0.65
CA THR A 629 30.76 6.02 -1.31
C THR A 629 30.16 4.93 -2.17
N SER A 630 30.60 4.86 -3.43
CA SER A 630 30.18 3.80 -4.34
C SER A 630 30.70 2.43 -3.91
N LYS A 631 29.88 1.42 -4.11
CA LYS A 631 30.16 0.02 -3.83
C LYS A 631 29.97 -0.77 -5.12
N ALA A 632 30.81 -1.77 -5.34
CA ALA A 632 30.58 -2.78 -6.36
C ALA A 632 29.89 -3.97 -5.70
N PHE A 633 28.67 -4.25 -6.11
CA PHE A 633 27.90 -5.40 -5.64
C PHE A 633 28.34 -6.63 -6.43
N LEU A 634 28.65 -7.72 -5.74
CA LEU A 634 29.29 -8.90 -6.34
C LEU A 634 28.32 -10.06 -6.47
N LYS A 635 27.68 -10.45 -5.37
CA LYS A 635 26.79 -11.60 -5.30
C LYS A 635 25.77 -11.45 -4.18
N MET A 636 24.67 -12.17 -4.32
CA MET A 636 23.69 -12.42 -3.28
C MET A 636 23.62 -13.92 -2.99
N VAL A 637 23.79 -14.31 -1.73
CA VAL A 637 23.62 -15.68 -1.26
C VAL A 637 22.29 -15.76 -0.53
N CYS A 638 21.46 -16.72 -0.86
CA CYS A 638 20.12 -16.88 -0.27
C CYS A 638 19.98 -18.26 0.37
N TRP A 639 19.43 -18.30 1.57
CA TRP A 639 18.96 -19.52 2.25
C TRP A 639 17.47 -19.65 1.98
N VAL A 640 17.10 -20.72 1.29
CA VAL A 640 15.75 -20.93 0.76
C VAL A 640 15.25 -22.33 1.05
N ASP A 641 13.94 -22.53 0.97
CA ASP A 641 13.30 -23.83 1.07
C ASP A 641 12.15 -23.92 0.06
N ASN A 642 11.85 -25.13 -0.38
CA ASN A 642 10.78 -25.44 -1.31
C ASN A 642 10.89 -24.66 -2.64
N ILE A 643 12.07 -24.58 -3.20
CA ILE A 643 12.34 -23.97 -4.52
C ILE A 643 12.52 -25.06 -5.56
N GLY A 644 12.07 -24.83 -6.80
CA GLY A 644 12.27 -25.74 -7.93
C GLY A 644 11.45 -27.02 -7.90
N GLY A 645 10.38 -27.06 -7.09
CA GLY A 645 9.47 -28.21 -7.03
C GLY A 645 8.57 -28.37 -8.26
N SER A 646 7.66 -29.35 -8.21
CA SER A 646 6.71 -29.66 -9.29
C SER A 646 5.73 -28.53 -9.60
N SER A 647 5.52 -27.63 -8.67
CA SER A 647 4.64 -26.45 -8.80
C SER A 647 5.40 -25.18 -9.16
N ASN A 648 6.57 -25.29 -9.80
CA ASN A 648 7.39 -24.16 -10.27
C ASN A 648 7.70 -23.10 -9.19
N GLN A 649 7.93 -23.55 -7.95
CA GLN A 649 8.30 -22.66 -6.87
C GLN A 649 9.62 -21.95 -7.21
N LYS A 650 9.61 -20.63 -7.17
CA LYS A 650 10.80 -19.83 -7.46
C LYS A 650 10.81 -18.54 -6.66
N VAL A 651 12.01 -17.97 -6.52
CA VAL A 651 12.21 -16.62 -6.00
C VAL A 651 12.91 -15.81 -7.07
N THR A 652 12.29 -14.73 -7.51
CA THR A 652 12.89 -13.79 -8.45
C THR A 652 13.38 -12.57 -7.69
N VAL A 653 14.61 -12.16 -7.94
CA VAL A 653 15.21 -10.99 -7.30
C VAL A 653 15.53 -9.95 -8.37
N LYS A 654 15.06 -8.72 -8.11
CA LYS A 654 15.42 -7.53 -8.87
C LYS A 654 16.06 -6.52 -7.92
N TYR A 655 16.67 -5.48 -8.46
CA TYR A 655 17.30 -4.44 -7.66
C TYR A 655 17.26 -3.08 -8.33
N GLY A 656 17.36 -2.03 -7.52
CA GLY A 656 17.58 -0.65 -7.91
C GLY A 656 18.82 -0.10 -7.22
N LEU A 657 19.51 0.83 -7.86
CA LEU A 657 20.69 1.50 -7.35
C LEU A 657 20.43 3.00 -7.20
N ASP A 658 20.99 3.60 -6.15
CA ASP A 658 21.05 5.06 -5.95
C ASP A 658 19.70 5.82 -6.01
N GLY A 659 18.61 5.15 -5.65
CA GLY A 659 17.27 5.69 -5.65
C GLY A 659 16.45 5.34 -6.90
N ASP A 660 17.00 4.53 -7.79
CA ASP A 660 16.21 3.89 -8.83
C ASP A 660 15.15 2.95 -8.21
N SER A 661 14.08 2.67 -8.97
CA SER A 661 13.10 1.68 -8.56
C SER A 661 13.76 0.34 -8.25
N SER A 662 13.32 -0.33 -7.19
CA SER A 662 13.78 -1.67 -6.78
C SER A 662 13.66 -2.72 -7.89
N SER A 663 12.82 -2.50 -8.88
CA SER A 663 12.57 -3.39 -10.03
C SER A 663 13.35 -3.02 -11.30
N THR A 664 14.25 -2.04 -11.26
CA THR A 664 14.95 -1.51 -12.46
C THR A 664 15.82 -2.57 -13.14
N TYR A 665 16.53 -3.36 -12.34
CA TYR A 665 17.45 -4.38 -12.86
C TYR A 665 17.06 -5.77 -12.38
N VAL A 666 17.18 -6.78 -13.23
CA VAL A 666 16.93 -8.19 -12.87
C VAL A 666 18.24 -8.83 -12.41
N LEU A 667 18.30 -9.29 -11.17
CA LEU A 667 19.44 -10.04 -10.64
C LEU A 667 19.38 -11.50 -11.09
N GLY A 668 18.20 -12.11 -11.03
CA GLY A 668 17.98 -13.48 -11.45
C GLY A 668 16.85 -14.18 -10.70
N ALA A 669 16.73 -15.47 -10.95
CA ALA A 669 15.74 -16.31 -10.29
C ALA A 669 16.41 -17.51 -9.62
N LEU A 670 16.01 -17.80 -8.38
CA LEU A 670 16.36 -19.01 -7.65
C LEU A 670 15.35 -20.10 -8.07
N THR A 671 15.82 -21.13 -8.76
CA THR A 671 14.99 -22.22 -9.28
C THR A 671 15.56 -23.60 -8.97
N GLY A 672 16.74 -23.66 -8.37
CA GLY A 672 17.38 -24.90 -7.98
C GLY A 672 16.74 -25.52 -6.74
N THR A 673 16.98 -26.81 -6.51
CA THR A 673 16.48 -27.53 -5.31
C THR A 673 17.41 -27.42 -4.11
N ASP A 674 18.56 -26.77 -4.26
CA ASP A 674 19.49 -26.58 -3.16
C ASP A 674 18.99 -25.49 -2.19
N ASN A 675 19.15 -25.73 -0.90
CA ASN A 675 18.71 -24.80 0.14
C ASN A 675 19.60 -23.56 0.25
N ILE A 676 20.75 -23.52 -0.39
CA ILE A 676 21.64 -22.36 -0.49
C ILE A 676 21.89 -22.10 -1.98
N GLN A 677 21.47 -20.93 -2.43
CA GLN A 677 21.64 -20.54 -3.84
C GLN A 677 22.29 -19.18 -3.93
N THR A 678 23.03 -18.97 -5.01
CA THR A 678 23.77 -17.72 -5.22
C THR A 678 23.39 -17.09 -6.56
N LEU A 679 23.12 -15.79 -6.54
CA LEU A 679 22.95 -14.93 -7.72
C LEU A 679 24.15 -13.98 -7.82
N TYR A 680 24.65 -13.76 -9.03
CA TYR A 680 25.77 -12.86 -9.28
C TYR A 680 25.29 -11.61 -10.00
N PHE A 681 25.70 -10.43 -9.53
CA PHE A 681 25.29 -9.14 -10.11
C PHE A 681 25.84 -8.88 -11.51
N ASN A 682 26.83 -9.64 -11.95
CA ASN A 682 27.41 -9.58 -13.29
C ASN A 682 26.94 -10.71 -14.22
N ASP A 683 26.08 -11.61 -13.75
CA ASP A 683 25.56 -12.67 -14.59
C ASP A 683 24.38 -12.14 -15.42
N ALA A 684 24.53 -12.21 -16.73
CA ALA A 684 23.45 -11.97 -17.67
C ALA A 684 22.57 -13.23 -17.76
N THR A 685 21.77 -13.51 -16.73
CA THR A 685 20.79 -14.59 -16.81
C THR A 685 19.56 -14.10 -17.55
N THR A 686 19.20 -14.78 -18.63
CA THR A 686 17.97 -14.53 -19.35
C THR A 686 16.83 -15.22 -18.63
N ASP A 687 15.88 -14.46 -18.12
CA ASP A 687 14.58 -15.00 -17.68
C ASP A 687 13.61 -15.23 -18.84
N GLY A 688 14.09 -15.09 -20.07
CA GLY A 688 13.35 -15.38 -21.29
C GLY A 688 12.50 -14.26 -21.86
N SER A 689 12.40 -13.09 -21.22
CA SER A 689 11.46 -12.08 -21.68
C SER A 689 11.99 -10.67 -21.88
N THR A 690 13.16 -10.30 -21.37
CA THR A 690 13.70 -8.94 -21.57
C THR A 690 15.21 -8.99 -21.76
N ALA A 691 15.71 -8.30 -22.76
CA ALA A 691 17.14 -8.13 -22.96
C ALA A 691 17.74 -7.46 -21.72
N ILE A 692 18.39 -8.25 -20.88
CA ILE A 692 19.20 -7.73 -19.79
C ILE A 692 20.30 -6.95 -20.46
N ASN A 693 20.26 -5.65 -20.27
CA ASN A 693 21.43 -4.84 -20.63
C ASN A 693 22.60 -5.41 -19.81
N PRO A 694 23.68 -5.93 -20.43
CA PRO A 694 24.83 -6.38 -19.68
C PRO A 694 25.42 -5.17 -19.01
N VAL A 695 24.92 -4.87 -17.84
CA VAL A 695 25.36 -3.71 -17.11
C VAL A 695 26.81 -3.95 -16.74
N THR A 696 27.61 -3.12 -17.28
CA THR A 696 28.92 -2.85 -16.80
C THR A 696 28.85 -2.63 -15.28
N GLN A 697 28.97 -3.71 -14.51
CA GLN A 697 29.11 -3.73 -13.05
C GLN A 697 27.97 -3.05 -12.27
N ALA A 698 27.32 -3.76 -11.39
CA ALA A 698 26.41 -3.19 -10.40
C ALA A 698 27.18 -2.34 -9.41
N VAL A 699 27.32 -1.06 -9.71
CA VAL A 699 28.07 -0.09 -8.90
C VAL A 699 27.14 1.04 -8.53
N GLY A 700 26.96 1.27 -7.24
CA GLY A 700 26.11 2.32 -6.69
C GLY A 700 26.48 2.64 -5.25
N ARG A 701 25.96 3.74 -4.74
CA ARG A 701 26.14 4.16 -3.33
C ARG A 701 25.18 3.40 -2.41
N SER A 702 24.04 3.00 -2.95
CA SER A 702 23.00 2.25 -2.23
C SER A 702 22.33 1.23 -3.14
N ILE A 703 21.67 0.25 -2.53
CA ILE A 703 20.89 -0.79 -3.21
C ILE A 703 19.59 -1.04 -2.48
N GLN A 704 18.54 -1.29 -3.24
CA GLN A 704 17.25 -1.79 -2.77
C GLN A 704 16.87 -3.01 -3.58
N LEU A 705 16.30 -4.04 -2.95
CA LEU A 705 15.86 -5.26 -3.63
C LEU A 705 14.34 -5.32 -3.73
N GLU A 706 13.86 -5.90 -4.82
CA GLU A 706 12.53 -6.45 -4.98
C GLU A 706 12.63 -7.97 -5.01
N ILE A 707 12.03 -8.63 -4.04
CA ILE A 707 12.05 -10.09 -3.89
C ILE A 707 10.64 -10.60 -4.15
N THR A 708 10.45 -11.35 -5.22
CA THR A 708 9.17 -11.94 -5.61
C THR A 708 9.19 -13.45 -5.41
N LEU A 709 8.34 -13.95 -4.53
CA LEU A 709 8.07 -15.38 -4.37
C LEU A 709 6.93 -15.76 -5.32
N SER A 710 7.04 -16.90 -6.00
CA SER A 710 5.96 -17.38 -6.89
C SER A 710 5.87 -18.89 -6.94
N THR A 711 4.64 -19.38 -7.19
CA THR A 711 4.31 -20.80 -7.33
C THR A 711 3.09 -20.94 -8.23
N ASP A 712 2.93 -22.11 -8.88
CA ASP A 712 1.72 -22.43 -9.62
C ASP A 712 0.60 -22.98 -8.71
N SER A 713 0.95 -23.42 -7.48
CA SER A 713 0.01 -23.96 -6.51
C SER A 713 -0.27 -23.00 -5.38
N ALA A 714 -1.53 -22.83 -5.05
CA ALA A 714 -1.98 -22.08 -3.87
C ALA A 714 -2.02 -22.93 -2.59
N SER A 715 -1.77 -24.25 -2.70
CA SER A 715 -1.85 -25.18 -1.57
C SER A 715 -0.58 -25.15 -0.72
N VAL A 716 -0.74 -25.04 0.58
CA VAL A 716 0.37 -25.20 1.55
C VAL A 716 0.96 -26.59 1.49
N GLY A 717 0.15 -27.61 1.14
CA GLY A 717 0.60 -29.01 1.03
C GLY A 717 1.69 -29.24 -0.02
N ASP A 718 1.77 -28.37 -1.04
CA ASP A 718 2.81 -28.43 -2.06
C ASP A 718 4.12 -27.71 -1.66
N GLY A 719 4.19 -27.15 -0.45
CA GLY A 719 5.34 -26.46 0.08
C GLY A 719 5.57 -25.10 -0.58
N PRO A 720 5.04 -24.00 -0.02
CA PRO A 720 5.27 -22.66 -0.57
C PRO A 720 6.77 -22.30 -0.52
N PRO A 721 7.26 -21.51 -1.48
CA PRO A 721 8.63 -21.02 -1.46
C PRO A 721 8.88 -20.18 -0.21
N LYS A 722 10.06 -20.35 0.39
CA LYS A 722 10.47 -19.63 1.61
C LYS A 722 11.89 -19.10 1.47
N ILE A 723 12.12 -17.96 2.10
CA ILE A 723 13.46 -17.38 2.31
C ILE A 723 13.68 -17.27 3.81
N PHE A 724 14.78 -17.82 4.28
CA PHE A 724 15.20 -17.72 5.69
C PHE A 724 16.21 -16.60 5.91
N ALA A 725 17.04 -16.34 4.91
CA ALA A 725 18.03 -15.28 4.98
C ALA A 725 18.58 -14.96 3.60
N TYR A 726 19.17 -13.80 3.47
CA TYR A 726 20.08 -13.50 2.35
C TYR A 726 21.26 -12.66 2.82
N GLU A 727 22.36 -12.76 2.05
CA GLU A 727 23.54 -11.92 2.19
C GLU A 727 23.93 -11.32 0.85
N ILE A 728 24.13 -10.00 0.81
CA ILE A 728 24.71 -9.30 -0.32
C ILE A 728 26.18 -8.99 0.01
N HIS A 729 27.07 -9.48 -0.85
CA HIS A 729 28.51 -9.18 -0.78
C HIS A 729 28.83 -8.03 -1.73
N SER A 730 29.52 -7.03 -1.21
CA SER A 730 29.96 -5.87 -1.98
C SER A 730 31.35 -5.41 -1.52
N THR A 731 32.04 -4.71 -2.38
CA THR A 731 33.31 -4.07 -2.06
C THR A 731 33.21 -2.56 -2.23
N LEU A 732 33.91 -1.80 -1.39
CA LEU A 732 34.01 -0.36 -1.60
C LEU A 732 34.72 -0.09 -2.92
N ARG A 733 34.16 0.84 -3.67
CA ARG A 733 34.77 1.38 -4.88
C ARG A 733 34.87 2.90 -4.74
N PRO A 734 35.80 3.39 -3.91
CA PRO A 734 35.96 4.81 -3.74
C PRO A 734 36.37 5.46 -5.06
N GLU A 735 35.82 6.63 -5.31
CA GLU A 735 36.28 7.47 -6.41
C GLU A 735 37.78 7.74 -6.26
N LYS A 736 38.52 7.72 -7.37
CA LYS A 736 39.90 8.05 -7.36
C LYS A 736 40.05 9.56 -7.48
N GLN A 737 40.74 10.14 -6.53
CA GLN A 737 41.13 11.55 -6.58
C GLN A 737 42.54 11.67 -7.10
N LYS A 738 42.80 12.71 -7.87
CA LYS A 738 44.16 13.08 -8.27
C LYS A 738 44.84 13.80 -7.12
N VAL A 739 46.08 13.42 -6.89
CA VAL A 739 46.99 14.10 -5.96
C VAL A 739 48.23 14.41 -6.71
N TRP A 740 48.64 15.66 -6.68
CA TRP A 740 49.87 16.09 -7.31
C TRP A 740 50.90 16.41 -6.24
N GLU A 741 52.08 15.87 -6.40
CA GLU A 741 53.28 16.25 -5.67
C GLU A 741 54.12 17.08 -6.58
N VAL A 742 54.31 18.35 -6.23
CA VAL A 742 55.01 19.34 -7.08
C VAL A 742 56.09 20.02 -6.27
N PHE A 743 57.26 20.08 -6.81
CA PHE A 743 58.34 20.85 -6.24
C PHE A 743 58.44 22.18 -7.01
N VAL A 744 58.27 23.29 -6.31
CA VAL A 744 58.24 24.63 -6.92
C VAL A 744 59.38 25.49 -6.37
N ARG A 745 59.97 26.29 -7.24
CA ARG A 745 60.98 27.30 -6.91
C ARG A 745 60.33 28.66 -6.69
N MET A 746 60.72 29.32 -5.62
CA MET A 746 60.33 30.68 -5.31
C MET A 746 61.62 31.50 -5.09
N GLY A 747 61.79 32.60 -5.81
CA GLY A 747 62.98 33.42 -5.76
C GLY A 747 62.78 34.75 -6.48
N GLU A 748 63.79 35.60 -6.38
CA GLU A 748 63.86 36.85 -7.15
C GLU A 748 64.39 36.56 -8.56
N ASP A 749 63.93 37.35 -9.53
CA ASP A 749 64.44 37.26 -10.91
C ASP A 749 64.24 35.86 -11.59
N MET A 750 63.22 35.14 -11.21
CA MET A 750 62.87 33.84 -11.83
C MET A 750 62.41 34.03 -13.29
N ILE A 751 62.94 33.19 -14.18
CA ILE A 751 62.58 33.24 -15.60
C ILE A 751 61.42 32.30 -15.85
N GLN A 752 60.31 32.84 -16.30
CA GLN A 752 59.11 32.07 -16.67
C GLN A 752 59.31 31.29 -17.99
N GLU A 753 58.46 30.34 -18.28
CA GLU A 753 58.49 29.58 -19.54
C GLU A 753 58.43 30.47 -20.78
N SER A 754 57.77 31.62 -20.66
CA SER A 754 57.68 32.65 -21.67
C SER A 754 59.02 33.37 -21.94
N GLY A 755 60.05 33.09 -21.15
CA GLY A 755 61.33 33.76 -21.21
C GLY A 755 61.40 35.15 -20.53
N TYR A 756 60.31 35.58 -19.89
CA TYR A 756 60.31 36.85 -19.15
C TYR A 756 60.65 36.58 -17.67
N TYR A 757 61.29 37.61 -17.04
CA TYR A 757 61.46 37.59 -15.58
C TYR A 757 60.16 37.76 -14.86
N ASP A 758 59.98 36.99 -13.77
CA ASP A 758 58.86 37.17 -12.89
C ASP A 758 59.02 38.45 -12.08
N PRO A 759 58.11 39.42 -12.22
CA PRO A 759 58.22 40.68 -11.51
C PRO A 759 57.89 40.57 -10.03
N VAL A 760 57.44 39.40 -9.56
CA VAL A 760 56.99 39.20 -8.19
C VAL A 760 58.13 38.79 -7.31
N SER A 761 58.36 39.57 -6.25
CA SER A 761 59.44 39.30 -5.30
C SER A 761 59.22 37.99 -4.54
N LYS A 762 60.29 37.33 -4.11
CA LYS A 762 60.29 36.13 -3.31
C LYS A 762 59.35 36.26 -2.10
N THR A 763 59.44 37.40 -1.36
CA THR A 763 58.59 37.65 -0.21
C THR A 763 57.08 37.67 -0.56
N LYS A 764 56.77 38.25 -1.72
CA LYS A 764 55.37 38.27 -2.21
C LYS A 764 54.89 36.88 -2.63
N GLN A 765 55.74 36.11 -3.32
CA GLN A 765 55.42 34.74 -3.72
C GLN A 765 55.10 33.86 -2.48
N LEU A 766 55.91 33.98 -1.43
CA LEU A 766 55.68 33.24 -0.17
C LEU A 766 54.38 33.71 0.52
N SER A 767 54.16 35.02 0.59
CA SER A 767 52.91 35.57 1.18
C SER A 767 51.64 35.16 0.40
N ASP A 768 51.73 35.13 -0.93
CA ASP A 768 50.59 34.70 -1.76
C ASP A 768 50.35 33.20 -1.59
N LEU A 769 51.41 32.40 -1.47
CA LEU A 769 51.27 30.94 -1.22
C LEU A 769 50.68 30.69 0.17
N ASP A 770 51.10 31.42 1.23
CA ASP A 770 50.50 31.34 2.55
C ASP A 770 49.00 31.70 2.50
N THR A 771 48.63 32.72 1.72
CA THR A 771 47.24 33.13 1.54
C THR A 771 46.40 32.05 0.84
N LEU A 772 46.97 31.35 -0.14
CA LEU A 772 46.28 30.27 -0.87
C LEU A 772 46.19 28.98 -0.04
N GLU A 773 47.20 28.70 0.81
CA GLU A 773 47.21 27.57 1.73
C GLU A 773 46.14 27.71 2.81
N ASP A 774 45.90 28.93 3.31
CA ASP A 774 44.90 29.23 4.32
C ASP A 774 43.46 29.28 3.78
N GLN A 775 43.25 29.13 2.47
CA GLN A 775 41.91 29.17 1.90
C GLN A 775 41.05 27.95 2.32
N VAL A 776 39.85 28.25 2.79
CA VAL A 776 38.86 27.22 3.14
C VAL A 776 38.23 26.61 1.88
N TYR A 777 38.13 27.40 0.80
CA TYR A 777 37.55 26.92 -0.45
C TYR A 777 38.63 26.41 -1.38
N PRO A 778 38.29 25.49 -2.30
CA PRO A 778 39.23 25.01 -3.30
C PRO A 778 39.80 26.15 -4.15
N ILE A 779 41.08 26.09 -4.41
CA ILE A 779 41.77 26.97 -5.35
C ILE A 779 41.90 26.30 -6.73
N TYR A 780 42.16 27.04 -7.77
CA TYR A 780 42.27 26.51 -9.13
C TYR A 780 43.73 26.28 -9.48
N LEU A 781 44.04 25.04 -9.89
CA LEU A 781 45.32 24.63 -10.42
C LEU A 781 45.27 24.61 -11.95
N LYS A 782 46.18 25.33 -12.60
CA LYS A 782 46.43 25.26 -14.04
C LYS A 782 47.86 24.72 -14.27
N HIS A 783 48.03 23.75 -15.14
CA HIS A 783 49.32 23.18 -15.49
C HIS A 783 49.35 22.64 -16.91
N SER A 784 50.53 22.52 -17.48
CA SER A 784 50.75 22.09 -18.85
C SER A 784 51.17 20.62 -19.00
N TYR A 785 51.01 19.79 -17.95
CA TYR A 785 51.54 18.42 -17.90
C TYR A 785 50.67 17.33 -18.55
N ASP A 786 49.43 17.61 -18.84
CA ASP A 786 48.49 16.58 -19.34
C ASP A 786 48.61 16.29 -20.83
N GLY A 787 49.64 16.80 -21.53
CA GLY A 787 49.92 16.47 -22.93
C GLY A 787 48.89 17.00 -23.94
N HIS A 788 47.96 17.80 -23.53
CA HIS A 788 47.01 18.47 -24.40
C HIS A 788 47.65 19.77 -24.92
N ALA A 789 47.92 19.80 -26.19
CA ALA A 789 48.37 21.00 -26.88
C ALA A 789 47.29 22.05 -26.87
N GLY A 790 47.43 23.03 -26.00
CA GLY A 790 46.58 24.20 -25.89
C GLY A 790 46.27 24.50 -24.44
N PHE A 791 46.82 25.62 -23.99
CA PHE A 791 46.41 26.27 -22.75
C PHE A 791 44.93 26.69 -22.94
N ASP A 792 44.00 25.79 -22.70
CA ASP A 792 42.61 26.18 -22.66
C ASP A 792 42.33 26.74 -21.27
N GLU A 793 42.00 28.03 -21.20
CA GLU A 793 41.69 28.72 -19.93
C GLU A 793 40.51 28.07 -19.16
N GLU A 794 39.81 27.14 -19.79
CA GLU A 794 38.63 26.43 -19.23
C GLU A 794 39.04 25.15 -18.48
N SER A 795 40.26 24.62 -18.59
CA SER A 795 40.65 23.34 -17.94
C SER A 795 41.37 23.55 -16.59
N SER A 796 40.88 24.41 -15.74
CA SER A 796 41.38 24.50 -14.36
C SER A 796 40.79 23.44 -13.45
N THR A 797 41.65 22.66 -12.78
CA THR A 797 41.24 21.71 -11.76
C THR A 797 41.16 22.38 -10.40
N SER A 798 40.06 22.19 -9.68
CA SER A 798 39.93 22.66 -8.31
C SER A 798 40.73 21.78 -7.36
N VAL A 799 41.57 22.38 -6.51
CA VAL A 799 42.46 21.67 -5.59
C VAL A 799 42.52 22.33 -4.22
N HIS A 800 42.86 21.55 -3.22
CA HIS A 800 43.34 22.06 -1.92
C HIS A 800 44.85 21.83 -1.78
N ILE A 801 45.55 22.78 -1.18
CA ILE A 801 46.94 22.56 -0.73
C ILE A 801 46.84 21.78 0.58
N MET A 802 47.24 20.50 0.54
CA MET A 802 47.15 19.58 1.69
C MET A 802 48.38 19.63 2.58
N ASP A 803 49.52 19.91 2.00
CA ASP A 803 50.82 19.96 2.69
C ASP A 803 51.81 20.84 1.93
N ARG A 804 52.66 21.50 2.69
CA ARG A 804 53.78 22.30 2.18
C ARG A 804 55.00 22.10 3.01
N GLU A 805 56.09 21.70 2.38
CA GLU A 805 57.38 21.49 3.00
C GLU A 805 58.43 22.30 2.30
N ARG A 806 59.25 23.03 3.06
CA ARG A 806 60.40 23.70 2.52
C ARG A 806 61.57 22.71 2.44
N VAL A 807 61.94 22.32 1.21
CA VAL A 807 62.90 21.25 0.95
C VAL A 807 64.33 21.77 0.89
N SER A 808 64.56 22.93 0.29
CA SER A 808 65.90 23.53 0.25
C SER A 808 65.82 25.05 0.30
N ILE A 809 66.95 25.66 0.75
CA ILE A 809 67.19 27.10 0.81
C ILE A 809 68.47 27.35 0.05
N GLY A 810 68.37 28.05 -1.07
CA GLY A 810 69.53 28.61 -1.79
C GLY A 810 69.60 30.10 -1.54
N ASP A 811 70.75 30.68 -1.92
CA ASP A 811 71.00 32.11 -1.77
C ASP A 811 69.99 32.95 -2.60
N GLU A 812 69.58 32.43 -3.76
CA GLU A 812 68.69 33.15 -4.69
C GLU A 812 67.31 32.63 -4.70
N TYR A 813 67.00 31.35 -4.29
CA TYR A 813 65.74 30.78 -4.32
C TYR A 813 65.47 29.72 -3.21
N GLU A 814 64.24 29.48 -2.90
CA GLU A 814 63.78 28.36 -2.04
C GLU A 814 63.02 27.37 -2.87
N VAL A 815 63.15 26.06 -2.54
CA VAL A 815 62.32 24.99 -3.12
C VAL A 815 61.30 24.52 -2.10
N HIS A 816 60.05 24.57 -2.47
CA HIS A 816 58.97 24.04 -1.69
C HIS A 816 58.31 22.84 -2.39
N ARG A 817 58.06 21.79 -1.61
CA ARG A 817 57.23 20.67 -1.99
C ARG A 817 55.79 21.02 -1.65
N LEU A 818 54.87 20.90 -2.62
CA LEU A 818 53.47 21.10 -2.44
C LEU A 818 52.76 19.77 -2.71
N ILE A 819 51.84 19.38 -1.84
CA ILE A 819 50.87 18.31 -2.08
C ILE A 819 49.53 18.95 -2.35
N LEU A 820 49.05 18.81 -3.57
CA LEU A 820 47.78 19.34 -4.04
C LEU A 820 46.80 18.18 -4.23
N GLN A 821 45.61 18.25 -3.65
CA GLN A 821 44.59 17.25 -3.79
C GLN A 821 43.41 17.82 -4.56
N GLU A 822 42.94 17.06 -5.56
CA GLU A 822 41.72 17.39 -6.31
C GLU A 822 40.53 17.58 -5.36
N ALA A 823 39.87 18.72 -5.46
CA ALA A 823 38.68 18.99 -4.73
C ALA A 823 37.44 18.46 -5.50
N ASP A 824 36.47 17.90 -4.79
CA ASP A 824 35.22 17.48 -5.39
C ASP A 824 34.40 18.70 -5.77
N THR A 825 34.25 18.96 -7.06
CA THR A 825 33.40 20.05 -7.58
C THR A 825 32.06 19.57 -8.04
N SER A 826 31.72 18.29 -7.86
CA SER A 826 30.43 17.71 -8.17
C SER A 826 29.44 17.85 -7.00
N ALA A 827 29.18 19.07 -6.55
CA ALA A 827 28.09 19.36 -5.61
C ALA A 827 26.99 20.15 -6.31
#